data_455220c601b2e064d86b3b1bff7f1d11
#
_entry.id   455220c601b2e064d86b3b1bff7f1d11
#
_cell.length_a   1.000
_cell.length_b   1.000
_cell.length_c   1.000
_cell.angle_alpha   90.00
_cell.angle_beta   90.00
_cell.angle_gamma   90.00
#
_symmetry.space_group_name_H-M   'P 1'
#
loop_
_entity.id
_entity.type
_entity.pdbx_description
1 polymer ?
#
loop_
_entity_poly.entity_id
_entity_poly.type
_entity_poly.pdbx_seq_one_letter_code
_entity_poly.pdbx_strand_id
1 'polypeptide(L)'
;MTFIEWLKGCNEADPLTKKVYICNDYLSAERMLENASGENIVIRLERYTVADHAKHIIETSAEYMDSRIITLSNAEGCEIVRRIIDENGISYFKSDDRNACMEIFKTISELRMNCISPDSLAFDSRRINTLSAIFQAYESKLSDSKLYDSAKLISIASGLIKAGKADVSSVHFAYDKEIEADKLTAEYIGLLPEPAVIDNMADMNDEQYQNGLRELAQKAELWRNYGVTNEVERTVQHIVNSGYELCDTAVLCPDDEYMDLLMNMCDQYKVPVEFSEGISCRHSDVVAFFRAMLKWCKNDYRFDLFKDVMLSPVFKYEEEIEEGKNKSKGRIFLEAQNSGNGWGVEWYSTRDSQVFKDFHEVFENNEVSAKEFYRGVLNLVRKYVKGSSAQQRSSISSVNDALIGRYRFYADYDKSLSLQEAMTEITDIAENARYSLPASKGAVTCFLMGRFSALFMKNIYVLGLTTGRFPVMQDESPVLNDKEREQLFGNRDHCSDAIERRKLTDLVRTVLMAERENLVVSCSVYDTVEIRAQSPSAVYTVIAAEKGVDANKIEVYDYLSDRRKVSVRSEISLNSAFLNKAEEIGLHDDGAKQSESLTEYLHNQRESRIDILREMCENKHFIISATSLSTMLQCPLRFFYERIAHVEKPQKVDIDRSAWLKGNVKGMYIHEIMENYAKVVLKGKGANEVSETVDTAVLDEIFESVSKNYLCNYPTVDMAVAHSERNEYYNCVKAYLDELHGDIHSGKREVVEVEYPFVGDVKIGEYKVTIRGRIDRLDKIIDGAKVSYQIVDYKTEDIKKFREKLPEDPQDHIYALALENGLTPVGEVSESDIVSADYVFILEKENCHVVNDKDNSGIENMITITFDKIVEEGFKKCIVNKNDKITPCTFCPAYEEVCSGGATE
;
A
#
# COMPACT_ATOMS: atom_id res chain seq x y z
N MET A 1 -20.97 29.83 -32.91
CA MET A 1 -19.67 30.50 -33.27
C MET A 1 -18.53 29.81 -32.52
N THR A 2 -17.29 29.99 -32.94
CA THR A 2 -16.13 29.49 -32.20
C THR A 2 -15.78 30.46 -31.06
N PHE A 3 -15.05 29.95 -30.04
CA PHE A 3 -14.55 30.79 -28.93
C PHE A 3 -13.64 31.93 -29.42
N ILE A 4 -12.81 31.67 -30.43
CA ILE A 4 -11.91 32.67 -31.03
C ILE A 4 -12.70 33.80 -31.72
N GLU A 5 -13.74 33.45 -32.49
CA GLU A 5 -14.61 34.44 -33.16
C GLU A 5 -15.31 35.33 -32.14
N TRP A 6 -15.81 34.74 -31.04
CA TRP A 6 -16.41 35.50 -29.94
C TRP A 6 -15.44 36.49 -29.32
N LEU A 7 -14.22 36.06 -28.96
CA LEU A 7 -13.19 36.90 -28.37
C LEU A 7 -12.79 38.06 -29.30
N LYS A 8 -12.62 37.78 -30.61
CA LYS A 8 -12.32 38.81 -31.61
C LYS A 8 -13.44 39.87 -31.69
N GLY A 9 -14.67 39.44 -31.73
CA GLY A 9 -15.83 40.35 -31.74
C GLY A 9 -15.92 41.22 -30.48
N CYS A 10 -15.68 40.63 -29.30
CA CYS A 10 -15.64 41.40 -28.04
C CYS A 10 -14.50 42.44 -28.02
N ASN A 11 -13.33 42.08 -28.53
CA ASN A 11 -12.18 42.97 -28.55
C ASN A 11 -12.33 44.09 -29.55
N GLU A 12 -13.03 43.85 -30.67
CA GLU A 12 -13.37 44.87 -31.67
C GLU A 12 -14.42 45.85 -31.13
N ALA A 13 -15.39 45.36 -30.32
CA ALA A 13 -16.41 46.19 -29.74
C ALA A 13 -15.89 47.09 -28.60
N ASP A 14 -15.34 46.49 -27.57
CA ASP A 14 -14.65 47.17 -26.44
C ASP A 14 -13.73 46.17 -25.70
N PRO A 15 -12.41 46.29 -25.88
CA PRO A 15 -11.45 45.38 -25.27
C PRO A 15 -11.42 45.42 -23.74
N LEU A 16 -11.88 46.53 -23.14
CA LEU A 16 -11.85 46.74 -21.69
C LEU A 16 -13.11 46.24 -20.96
N THR A 17 -14.17 45.91 -21.69
CA THR A 17 -15.38 45.34 -21.08
C THR A 17 -15.08 43.96 -20.51
N LYS A 18 -15.67 43.68 -19.35
CA LYS A 18 -15.55 42.37 -18.69
C LYS A 18 -16.17 41.28 -19.58
N LYS A 19 -15.46 40.18 -19.71
CA LYS A 19 -15.90 39.00 -20.44
C LYS A 19 -16.03 37.85 -19.49
N VAL A 20 -17.13 37.13 -19.57
CA VAL A 20 -17.38 35.92 -18.76
C VAL A 20 -17.69 34.73 -19.68
N TYR A 21 -16.87 33.73 -19.57
CA TYR A 21 -17.07 32.46 -20.26
C TYR A 21 -17.54 31.38 -19.28
N ILE A 22 -18.77 30.89 -19.52
CA ILE A 22 -19.34 29.80 -18.74
C ILE A 22 -18.98 28.51 -19.45
N CYS A 23 -18.09 27.72 -18.85
CA CYS A 23 -17.53 26.51 -19.42
C CYS A 23 -18.06 25.25 -18.75
N ASN A 24 -18.02 24.16 -19.47
CA ASN A 24 -18.35 22.85 -18.92
C ASN A 24 -17.24 22.36 -17.95
N ASP A 25 -15.98 22.58 -18.33
CA ASP A 25 -14.82 22.32 -17.44
C ASP A 25 -13.72 23.38 -17.64
N TYR A 26 -12.95 23.60 -16.56
CA TYR A 26 -11.92 24.64 -16.54
C TYR A 26 -10.72 24.32 -17.46
N LEU A 27 -10.37 23.06 -17.66
CA LEU A 27 -9.21 22.71 -18.48
C LEU A 27 -9.50 22.88 -19.97
N SER A 28 -10.68 22.46 -20.44
CA SER A 28 -11.10 22.74 -21.82
C SER A 28 -11.13 24.23 -22.11
N ALA A 29 -11.63 25.03 -21.14
CA ALA A 29 -11.60 26.48 -21.22
C ALA A 29 -10.17 27.06 -21.26
N GLU A 30 -9.24 26.48 -20.51
CA GLU A 30 -7.82 26.84 -20.53
C GLU A 30 -7.20 26.56 -21.89
N ARG A 31 -7.42 25.38 -22.45
CA ARG A 31 -6.91 25.00 -23.77
C ARG A 31 -7.47 25.86 -24.91
N MET A 32 -8.77 26.16 -24.82
CA MET A 32 -9.38 27.13 -25.75
C MET A 32 -8.75 28.51 -25.66
N LEU A 33 -8.45 28.94 -24.45
CA LEU A 33 -7.79 30.22 -24.19
C LEU A 33 -6.33 30.25 -24.68
N GLU A 34 -5.58 29.19 -24.43
CA GLU A 34 -4.21 29.05 -24.92
C GLU A 34 -4.16 29.10 -26.45
N ASN A 35 -5.04 28.37 -27.11
CA ASN A 35 -5.17 28.38 -28.57
C ASN A 35 -5.57 29.78 -29.08
N ALA A 36 -6.48 30.46 -28.39
CA ALA A 36 -6.90 31.81 -28.76
C ALA A 36 -5.82 32.87 -28.51
N SER A 37 -5.02 32.75 -27.44
CA SER A 37 -4.01 33.73 -27.03
C SER A 37 -2.82 33.81 -27.98
N GLY A 38 -2.54 32.73 -28.73
CA GLY A 38 -1.52 32.76 -29.80
C GLY A 38 -1.74 33.83 -30.86
N GLU A 39 -3.00 34.25 -31.08
CA GLU A 39 -3.38 35.22 -32.11
C GLU A 39 -4.02 36.51 -31.56
N ASN A 40 -4.42 36.51 -30.27
CA ASN A 40 -5.24 37.60 -29.73
C ASN A 40 -4.77 38.00 -28.31
N ILE A 41 -4.96 39.28 -27.99
CA ILE A 41 -4.80 39.80 -26.63
C ILE A 41 -6.08 39.50 -25.84
N VAL A 42 -5.95 38.78 -24.73
CA VAL A 42 -7.07 38.46 -23.83
C VAL A 42 -6.99 39.32 -22.59
N ILE A 43 -7.99 40.20 -22.41
CA ILE A 43 -8.05 41.12 -21.27
C ILE A 43 -9.39 40.95 -20.57
N ARG A 44 -9.39 40.89 -19.22
CA ARG A 44 -10.58 40.84 -18.36
C ARG A 44 -11.55 39.70 -18.67
N LEU A 45 -11.02 38.52 -19.00
CA LEU A 45 -11.80 37.31 -19.15
C LEU A 45 -11.81 36.54 -17.84
N GLU A 46 -13.00 36.25 -17.36
CA GLU A 46 -13.23 35.34 -16.23
C GLU A 46 -13.91 34.06 -16.74
N ARG A 47 -13.59 32.93 -16.12
CA ARG A 47 -14.11 31.61 -16.47
C ARG A 47 -14.80 31.02 -15.28
N TYR A 48 -15.98 30.44 -15.49
CA TYR A 48 -16.76 29.81 -14.43
C TYR A 48 -17.47 28.56 -14.95
N THR A 49 -17.64 27.57 -14.08
CA THR A 49 -18.77 26.63 -14.28
C THR A 49 -20.08 27.33 -13.94
N VAL A 50 -21.22 26.76 -14.34
CA VAL A 50 -22.54 27.35 -14.02
C VAL A 50 -22.73 27.54 -12.51
N ALA A 51 -22.38 26.53 -11.72
CA ALA A 51 -22.51 26.57 -10.26
C ALA A 51 -21.60 27.62 -9.62
N ASP A 52 -20.35 27.74 -10.12
CA ASP A 52 -19.40 28.73 -9.61
C ASP A 52 -19.81 30.15 -9.99
N HIS A 53 -20.35 30.37 -11.20
CA HIS A 53 -20.89 31.66 -11.60
C HIS A 53 -22.12 32.02 -10.76
N ALA A 54 -23.05 31.10 -10.54
CA ALA A 54 -24.18 31.31 -9.66
C ALA A 54 -23.74 31.65 -8.23
N LYS A 55 -22.75 30.93 -7.70
CA LYS A 55 -22.16 31.21 -6.38
C LYS A 55 -21.51 32.61 -6.36
N HIS A 56 -20.77 32.98 -7.38
CA HIS A 56 -20.16 34.32 -7.50
C HIS A 56 -21.23 35.43 -7.49
N ILE A 57 -22.31 35.26 -8.21
CA ILE A 57 -23.46 36.21 -8.20
C ILE A 57 -24.04 36.35 -6.79
N ILE A 58 -24.21 35.26 -6.05
CA ILE A 58 -24.72 35.29 -4.68
C ILE A 58 -23.73 35.97 -3.75
N GLU A 59 -22.47 35.62 -3.77
CA GLU A 59 -21.42 36.15 -2.88
C GLU A 59 -21.15 37.64 -3.10
N THR A 60 -21.37 38.15 -4.33
CA THR A 60 -21.22 39.58 -4.69
C THR A 60 -22.50 40.40 -4.45
N SER A 61 -23.63 39.75 -4.18
CA SER A 61 -24.90 40.43 -3.88
C SER A 61 -24.92 40.99 -2.46
N ALA A 62 -25.37 42.23 -2.31
CA ALA A 62 -25.49 42.89 -1.01
C ALA A 62 -26.36 42.14 0.01
N GLU A 63 -27.30 41.31 -0.45
CA GLU A 63 -28.22 40.52 0.37
C GLU A 63 -27.55 39.33 1.06
N TYR A 64 -26.48 38.81 0.46
CA TYR A 64 -25.77 37.63 0.91
C TYR A 64 -24.33 37.89 1.34
N MET A 65 -23.86 39.13 1.32
CA MET A 65 -22.46 39.50 1.61
C MET A 65 -21.94 38.98 2.96
N ASP A 66 -22.84 38.94 3.97
CA ASP A 66 -22.52 38.41 5.30
C ASP A 66 -22.94 36.95 5.52
N SER A 67 -23.47 36.30 4.46
CA SER A 67 -23.99 34.92 4.56
C SER A 67 -22.90 33.94 4.24
N ARG A 68 -22.69 32.96 5.16
CA ARG A 68 -21.80 31.84 4.91
C ARG A 68 -22.50 30.82 4.02
N ILE A 69 -22.02 30.66 2.79
CA ILE A 69 -22.52 29.66 1.84
C ILE A 69 -21.70 28.38 2.02
N ILE A 70 -22.37 27.28 2.35
CA ILE A 70 -21.74 25.96 2.43
C ILE A 70 -22.24 25.15 1.23
N THR A 71 -21.37 25.00 0.23
CA THR A 71 -21.67 24.22 -0.96
C THR A 71 -21.58 22.72 -0.62
N LEU A 72 -22.59 21.96 -0.98
CA LEU A 72 -22.65 20.53 -0.76
C LEU A 72 -21.86 19.79 -1.84
N SER A 73 -20.95 18.92 -1.41
CA SER A 73 -20.39 17.87 -2.24
C SER A 73 -21.34 16.67 -2.32
N ASN A 74 -21.05 15.73 -3.24
CA ASN A 74 -21.80 14.49 -3.32
C ASN A 74 -21.78 13.69 -2.02
N ALA A 75 -20.69 13.76 -1.26
CA ALA A 75 -20.56 13.05 0.01
C ALA A 75 -21.44 13.62 1.11
N GLU A 76 -21.56 14.96 1.21
CA GLU A 76 -22.45 15.60 2.16
C GLU A 76 -23.91 15.42 1.76
N GLY A 77 -24.22 15.49 0.46
CA GLY A 77 -25.56 15.22 -0.06
C GLY A 77 -26.02 13.79 0.26
N CYS A 78 -25.16 12.80 0.06
CA CYS A 78 -25.40 11.43 0.45
C CYS A 78 -25.66 11.29 1.95
N GLU A 79 -24.92 12.00 2.80
CA GLU A 79 -25.10 11.98 4.24
C GLU A 79 -26.44 12.60 4.67
N ILE A 80 -26.88 13.65 3.98
CA ILE A 80 -28.21 14.24 4.22
C ILE A 80 -29.32 13.21 3.89
N VAL A 81 -29.22 12.52 2.76
CA VAL A 81 -30.16 11.47 2.37
C VAL A 81 -30.15 10.34 3.40
N ARG A 82 -28.99 9.89 3.86
CA ARG A 82 -28.85 8.87 4.89
C ARG A 82 -29.61 9.25 6.17
N ARG A 83 -29.42 10.49 6.64
CA ARG A 83 -30.12 11.01 7.83
C ARG A 83 -31.63 11.09 7.63
N ILE A 84 -32.08 11.48 6.45
CA ILE A 84 -33.51 11.53 6.13
C ILE A 84 -34.12 10.13 6.23
N ILE A 85 -33.42 9.11 5.73
CA ILE A 85 -33.84 7.72 5.81
C ILE A 85 -33.95 7.27 7.27
N ASP A 86 -32.97 7.56 8.10
CA ASP A 86 -32.95 7.19 9.51
C ASP A 86 -34.01 7.94 10.32
N GLU A 87 -34.08 9.27 10.22
CA GLU A 87 -34.98 10.12 11.00
C GLU A 87 -36.45 9.85 10.69
N ASN A 88 -36.76 9.49 9.43
CA ASN A 88 -38.15 9.18 9.03
C ASN A 88 -38.47 7.69 9.11
N GLY A 89 -37.59 6.85 9.59
CA GLY A 89 -37.80 5.41 9.74
C GLY A 89 -38.11 4.70 8.41
N ILE A 90 -37.51 5.14 7.32
CA ILE A 90 -37.76 4.60 5.98
C ILE A 90 -37.17 3.21 5.89
N SER A 91 -38.03 2.21 5.59
CA SER A 91 -37.60 0.80 5.57
C SER A 91 -37.31 0.24 4.17
N TYR A 92 -37.67 0.96 3.10
CA TYR A 92 -37.49 0.48 1.73
C TYR A 92 -36.01 0.61 1.29
N PHE A 93 -35.40 1.75 1.54
CA PHE A 93 -33.96 1.98 1.36
C PHE A 93 -33.25 1.90 2.71
N LYS A 94 -32.09 1.30 2.72
CA LYS A 94 -31.30 1.17 3.95
C LYS A 94 -30.32 2.33 4.07
N SER A 95 -30.24 2.93 5.23
CA SER A 95 -29.33 4.04 5.50
C SER A 95 -27.85 3.61 5.56
N ASP A 96 -27.58 2.34 5.87
CA ASP A 96 -26.24 1.76 5.88
C ASP A 96 -25.70 1.43 4.47
N ASP A 97 -26.60 1.37 3.46
CA ASP A 97 -26.22 1.22 2.05
C ASP A 97 -25.85 2.58 1.44
N ARG A 98 -24.55 2.92 1.52
CA ARG A 98 -24.01 4.18 0.99
C ARG A 98 -24.22 4.32 -0.53
N ASN A 99 -24.12 3.23 -1.28
CA ASN A 99 -24.30 3.28 -2.73
C ASN A 99 -25.76 3.63 -3.08
N ALA A 100 -26.71 3.02 -2.39
CA ALA A 100 -28.11 3.37 -2.56
C ALA A 100 -28.38 4.84 -2.17
N CYS A 101 -27.84 5.31 -1.05
CA CYS A 101 -27.98 6.72 -0.63
C CYS A 101 -27.34 7.69 -1.64
N MET A 102 -26.20 7.34 -2.23
CA MET A 102 -25.54 8.14 -3.27
C MET A 102 -26.38 8.19 -4.55
N GLU A 103 -26.94 7.07 -4.99
CA GLU A 103 -27.79 7.02 -6.17
C GLU A 103 -29.10 7.79 -5.95
N ILE A 104 -29.69 7.73 -4.76
CA ILE A 104 -30.86 8.56 -4.41
C ILE A 104 -30.49 10.06 -4.47
N PHE A 105 -29.35 10.45 -3.90
CA PHE A 105 -28.89 11.83 -3.93
C PHE A 105 -28.67 12.32 -5.36
N LYS A 106 -27.97 11.54 -6.20
CA LYS A 106 -27.77 11.88 -7.62
C LYS A 106 -29.09 12.03 -8.36
N THR A 107 -30.02 11.10 -8.13
CA THR A 107 -31.37 11.15 -8.73
C THR A 107 -32.13 12.42 -8.30
N ILE A 108 -32.12 12.76 -7.02
CA ILE A 108 -32.74 14.00 -6.52
C ILE A 108 -32.09 15.24 -7.15
N SER A 109 -30.75 15.26 -7.24
CA SER A 109 -30.02 16.36 -7.85
C SER A 109 -30.40 16.54 -9.32
N GLU A 110 -30.49 15.45 -10.08
CA GLU A 110 -30.93 15.45 -11.48
C GLU A 110 -32.35 15.95 -11.64
N LEU A 111 -33.29 15.50 -10.80
CA LEU A 111 -34.70 15.96 -10.81
C LEU A 111 -34.78 17.47 -10.52
N ARG A 112 -34.02 17.95 -9.54
CA ARG A 112 -33.94 19.38 -9.17
C ARG A 112 -33.39 20.25 -10.30
N MET A 113 -32.33 19.80 -10.95
CA MET A 113 -31.74 20.52 -12.10
C MET A 113 -32.70 20.63 -13.29
N ASN A 114 -33.64 19.66 -13.39
CA ASN A 114 -34.69 19.68 -14.42
C ASN A 114 -36.02 20.25 -13.95
N CYS A 115 -36.03 20.96 -12.82
CA CYS A 115 -37.23 21.62 -12.25
C CYS A 115 -38.39 20.63 -11.97
N ILE A 116 -38.08 19.37 -11.69
CA ILE A 116 -39.10 18.35 -11.34
C ILE A 116 -39.30 18.36 -9.81
N SER A 117 -40.55 18.57 -9.37
CA SER A 117 -40.89 18.60 -7.94
C SER A 117 -41.18 17.21 -7.38
N PRO A 118 -41.09 17.01 -6.06
CA PRO A 118 -41.49 15.73 -5.42
C PRO A 118 -42.90 15.27 -5.78
N ASP A 119 -43.85 16.20 -5.91
CA ASP A 119 -45.25 15.91 -6.26
C ASP A 119 -45.41 15.40 -7.71
N SER A 120 -44.47 15.64 -8.56
CA SER A 120 -44.44 15.17 -9.95
C SER A 120 -44.12 13.67 -10.05
N LEU A 121 -43.65 13.03 -8.97
CA LEU A 121 -43.32 11.61 -8.90
C LEU A 121 -44.61 10.76 -8.64
N ALA A 122 -45.61 10.90 -9.53
CA ALA A 122 -46.91 10.26 -9.37
C ALA A 122 -46.95 8.87 -10.05
N PHE A 123 -46.22 7.91 -9.53
CA PHE A 123 -46.19 6.52 -10.01
C PHE A 123 -46.79 5.58 -8.96
N ASP A 124 -47.51 4.54 -9.41
CA ASP A 124 -47.99 3.50 -8.52
C ASP A 124 -46.90 2.49 -8.14
N SER A 125 -45.93 2.99 -7.41
CA SER A 125 -44.76 2.21 -6.98
C SER A 125 -44.31 2.62 -5.57
N ARG A 126 -44.17 1.63 -4.66
CA ARG A 126 -43.69 1.86 -3.30
C ARG A 126 -42.31 2.51 -3.32
N ARG A 127 -41.44 2.12 -4.26
CA ARG A 127 -40.08 2.68 -4.44
C ARG A 127 -40.14 4.17 -4.75
N ILE A 128 -40.95 4.56 -5.73
CA ILE A 128 -41.07 5.96 -6.16
C ILE A 128 -41.78 6.82 -5.08
N ASN A 129 -42.78 6.29 -4.43
CA ASN A 129 -43.43 6.99 -3.31
C ASN A 129 -42.41 7.23 -2.16
N THR A 130 -41.53 6.28 -1.92
CA THR A 130 -40.46 6.45 -0.94
C THR A 130 -39.41 7.47 -1.41
N LEU A 131 -39.01 7.45 -2.68
CA LEU A 131 -38.14 8.47 -3.27
C LEU A 131 -38.76 9.88 -3.16
N SER A 132 -40.07 10.03 -3.49
CA SER A 132 -40.81 11.30 -3.36
C SER A 132 -40.79 11.81 -1.93
N ALA A 133 -41.01 10.94 -0.92
CA ALA A 133 -40.93 11.32 0.50
C ALA A 133 -39.53 11.76 0.93
N ILE A 134 -38.50 11.05 0.48
CA ILE A 134 -37.10 11.45 0.73
C ILE A 134 -36.81 12.78 0.08
N PHE A 135 -37.21 12.98 -1.17
CA PHE A 135 -37.03 14.21 -1.91
C PHE A 135 -37.72 15.41 -1.24
N GLN A 136 -38.95 15.24 -0.80
CA GLN A 136 -39.67 16.29 -0.05
C GLN A 136 -38.96 16.67 1.26
N ALA A 137 -38.50 15.67 2.00
CA ALA A 137 -37.71 15.91 3.21
C ALA A 137 -36.37 16.59 2.93
N TYR A 138 -35.72 16.24 1.81
CA TYR A 138 -34.49 16.88 1.34
C TYR A 138 -34.71 18.37 1.03
N GLU A 139 -35.76 18.71 0.28
CA GLU A 139 -36.15 20.09 -0.01
C GLU A 139 -36.36 20.90 1.28
N SER A 140 -37.09 20.33 2.23
CA SER A 140 -37.38 20.96 3.52
C SER A 140 -36.07 21.24 4.28
N LYS A 141 -35.18 20.23 4.36
CA LYS A 141 -33.87 20.42 5.03
C LYS A 141 -32.99 21.48 4.37
N LEU A 142 -32.96 21.57 3.04
CA LEU A 142 -32.25 22.60 2.33
C LEU A 142 -32.83 23.98 2.55
N SER A 143 -34.15 24.11 2.57
CA SER A 143 -34.84 25.41 2.77
C SER A 143 -34.46 26.03 4.13
N ASP A 144 -34.41 25.20 5.18
CA ASP A 144 -34.18 25.62 6.55
C ASP A 144 -32.69 25.76 6.91
N SER A 145 -31.80 25.51 5.96
CA SER A 145 -30.37 25.43 6.20
C SER A 145 -29.55 26.39 5.37
N LYS A 146 -28.30 26.60 5.79
CA LYS A 146 -27.25 27.33 5.04
C LYS A 146 -26.52 26.44 4.03
N LEU A 147 -27.09 25.25 3.73
CA LEU A 147 -26.55 24.31 2.76
C LEU A 147 -27.09 24.65 1.36
N TYR A 148 -26.20 24.59 0.40
CA TYR A 148 -26.48 24.91 -1.00
C TYR A 148 -25.99 23.79 -1.90
N ASP A 149 -26.90 23.10 -2.56
CA ASP A 149 -26.56 22.29 -3.72
C ASP A 149 -26.57 23.15 -5.00
N SER A 150 -26.14 22.59 -6.13
CA SER A 150 -26.07 23.31 -7.40
C SER A 150 -27.42 23.89 -7.81
N ALA A 151 -28.52 23.15 -7.64
CA ALA A 151 -29.85 23.62 -8.01
C ALA A 151 -30.30 24.83 -7.16
N LYS A 152 -30.06 24.80 -5.85
CA LYS A 152 -30.35 25.94 -4.96
C LYS A 152 -29.50 27.16 -5.29
N LEU A 153 -28.20 26.99 -5.59
CA LEU A 153 -27.33 28.08 -6.03
C LEU A 153 -27.87 28.75 -7.29
N ILE A 154 -28.15 27.95 -8.32
CA ILE A 154 -28.65 28.47 -9.61
C ILE A 154 -30.00 29.15 -9.44
N SER A 155 -30.92 28.58 -8.65
CA SER A 155 -32.24 29.15 -8.41
C SER A 155 -32.17 30.50 -7.71
N ILE A 156 -31.31 30.65 -6.67
CA ILE A 156 -31.14 31.92 -5.98
C ILE A 156 -30.48 32.95 -6.88
N ALA A 157 -29.43 32.58 -7.60
CA ALA A 157 -28.77 33.48 -8.54
C ALA A 157 -29.73 33.95 -9.63
N SER A 158 -30.58 33.06 -10.18
CA SER A 158 -31.66 33.41 -11.11
C SER A 158 -32.64 34.44 -10.52
N GLY A 159 -33.02 34.24 -9.25
CA GLY A 159 -33.87 35.19 -8.53
C GLY A 159 -33.24 36.57 -8.35
N LEU A 160 -31.95 36.62 -8.04
CA LEU A 160 -31.18 37.89 -7.91
C LEU A 160 -31.07 38.63 -9.24
N ILE A 161 -30.80 37.90 -10.32
CA ILE A 161 -30.74 38.49 -11.69
C ILE A 161 -32.13 39.05 -12.07
N LYS A 162 -33.21 38.28 -11.91
CA LYS A 162 -34.59 38.71 -12.19
C LYS A 162 -35.02 39.93 -11.37
N ALA A 163 -34.54 40.01 -10.13
CA ALA A 163 -34.85 41.17 -9.24
C ALA A 163 -33.95 42.40 -9.49
N GLY A 164 -33.01 42.33 -10.46
CA GLY A 164 -32.04 43.42 -10.73
C GLY A 164 -31.05 43.66 -9.60
N LYS A 165 -30.82 42.67 -8.74
CA LYS A 165 -29.88 42.74 -7.60
C LYS A 165 -28.47 42.22 -7.93
N ALA A 166 -28.25 41.71 -9.13
CA ALA A 166 -26.97 41.28 -9.66
C ALA A 166 -26.58 42.18 -10.83
N ASP A 167 -25.33 42.68 -10.84
CA ASP A 167 -24.84 43.52 -11.96
C ASP A 167 -24.26 42.62 -13.05
N VAL A 168 -25.10 42.32 -14.05
CA VAL A 168 -24.75 41.55 -15.24
C VAL A 168 -24.79 42.41 -16.52
N SER A 169 -25.14 43.68 -16.40
CA SER A 169 -25.50 44.53 -17.58
C SER A 169 -24.31 44.97 -18.44
N SER A 170 -23.10 44.99 -17.86
CA SER A 170 -21.87 45.47 -18.54
C SER A 170 -20.88 44.36 -18.80
N VAL A 171 -21.35 43.16 -19.11
CA VAL A 171 -20.53 41.96 -19.27
C VAL A 171 -20.87 41.28 -20.60
N HIS A 172 -19.85 40.89 -21.37
CA HIS A 172 -20.02 39.99 -22.50
C HIS A 172 -20.01 38.56 -22.06
N PHE A 173 -21.09 37.85 -22.29
CA PHE A 173 -21.21 36.42 -21.90
C PHE A 173 -21.01 35.50 -23.10
N ALA A 174 -20.35 34.37 -22.87
CA ALA A 174 -20.38 33.23 -23.77
C ALA A 174 -20.51 31.95 -22.92
N TYR A 175 -21.04 30.91 -23.51
CA TYR A 175 -21.19 29.62 -22.85
C TYR A 175 -21.07 28.43 -23.80
N ASP A 176 -20.63 27.30 -23.28
CA ASP A 176 -20.64 26.06 -24.04
C ASP A 176 -22.07 25.54 -24.22
N LYS A 177 -22.47 25.25 -25.44
CA LYS A 177 -23.83 24.77 -25.76
C LYS A 177 -24.28 23.55 -24.96
N GLU A 178 -23.33 22.69 -24.59
CA GLU A 178 -23.57 21.46 -23.78
C GLU A 178 -24.15 21.75 -22.41
N ILE A 179 -23.96 22.95 -21.88
CA ILE A 179 -24.42 23.37 -20.56
C ILE A 179 -25.94 23.49 -20.49
N GLU A 180 -26.62 23.65 -21.62
CA GLU A 180 -28.10 23.75 -21.70
C GLU A 180 -28.82 22.41 -21.50
N ALA A 181 -28.11 21.33 -21.19
CA ALA A 181 -28.69 20.00 -21.03
C ALA A 181 -29.76 19.92 -19.92
N ASP A 182 -29.64 20.74 -18.86
CA ASP A 182 -30.58 20.82 -17.76
C ASP A 182 -31.50 22.03 -17.89
N LYS A 183 -32.80 21.87 -17.61
CA LYS A 183 -33.80 22.93 -17.73
C LYS A 183 -33.48 24.15 -16.83
N LEU A 184 -33.04 23.92 -15.59
CA LEU A 184 -32.72 24.99 -14.66
C LEU A 184 -31.53 25.82 -15.14
N THR A 185 -30.54 25.14 -15.72
CA THR A 185 -29.35 25.76 -16.30
C THR A 185 -29.71 26.58 -17.55
N ALA A 186 -30.54 26.03 -18.45
CA ALA A 186 -31.01 26.74 -19.62
C ALA A 186 -31.79 27.99 -19.24
N GLU A 187 -32.69 27.92 -18.24
CA GLU A 187 -33.41 29.06 -17.70
C GLU A 187 -32.46 30.13 -17.14
N TYR A 188 -31.39 29.73 -16.43
CA TYR A 188 -30.39 30.62 -15.88
C TYR A 188 -29.59 31.34 -16.96
N ILE A 189 -29.09 30.61 -17.96
CA ILE A 189 -28.38 31.17 -19.11
C ILE A 189 -29.23 32.17 -19.86
N GLY A 190 -30.53 31.86 -20.06
CA GLY A 190 -31.47 32.76 -20.71
C GLY A 190 -31.74 34.09 -19.98
N LEU A 191 -31.31 34.24 -18.73
CA LEU A 191 -31.39 35.49 -17.97
C LEU A 191 -30.15 36.38 -18.17
N LEU A 192 -29.08 35.86 -18.76
CA LEU A 192 -27.85 36.62 -19.02
C LEU A 192 -28.03 37.49 -20.26
N PRO A 193 -27.38 38.68 -20.32
CA PRO A 193 -27.52 39.60 -21.44
C PRO A 193 -26.87 39.03 -22.72
N GLU A 194 -27.65 38.70 -23.72
CA GLU A 194 -27.23 38.31 -25.07
C GLU A 194 -26.02 37.34 -25.07
N PRO A 195 -26.09 36.20 -24.39
CA PRO A 195 -24.95 35.30 -24.26
C PRO A 195 -24.65 34.61 -25.59
N ALA A 196 -23.39 34.63 -25.99
CA ALA A 196 -22.93 33.93 -27.18
C ALA A 196 -22.83 32.44 -26.98
N VAL A 197 -23.35 31.64 -27.91
CA VAL A 197 -23.27 30.18 -27.90
C VAL A 197 -21.98 29.73 -28.55
N ILE A 198 -21.14 29.04 -27.79
CA ILE A 198 -19.96 28.34 -28.31
C ILE A 198 -20.38 26.88 -28.61
N ASP A 199 -20.41 26.57 -29.90
CA ASP A 199 -20.84 25.25 -30.38
C ASP A 199 -19.62 24.42 -30.79
N ASN A 200 -19.35 23.39 -30.00
CA ASN A 200 -18.26 22.44 -30.20
C ASN A 200 -18.78 21.10 -30.75
N MET A 201 -19.70 21.15 -31.69
CA MET A 201 -20.40 19.97 -32.24
C MET A 201 -21.21 19.21 -31.18
N ALA A 202 -21.86 19.94 -30.26
CA ALA A 202 -22.63 19.35 -29.16
C ALA A 202 -23.77 18.42 -29.66
N ASP A 203 -24.38 18.75 -30.78
CA ASP A 203 -25.51 18.00 -31.36
C ASP A 203 -25.10 17.05 -32.50
N MET A 204 -24.01 16.32 -32.33
CA MET A 204 -23.56 15.33 -33.32
C MET A 204 -24.61 14.23 -33.51
N ASN A 205 -25.20 14.17 -34.73
CA ASN A 205 -26.15 13.12 -35.08
C ASN A 205 -25.45 11.81 -35.49
N ASP A 206 -26.22 10.72 -35.72
CA ASP A 206 -25.67 9.41 -36.06
C ASP A 206 -24.79 9.41 -37.33
N GLU A 207 -25.18 10.16 -38.33
CA GLU A 207 -24.42 10.27 -39.58
C GLU A 207 -23.08 10.96 -39.35
N GLN A 208 -23.08 12.05 -38.60
CA GLN A 208 -21.87 12.78 -38.21
C GLN A 208 -20.95 11.91 -37.33
N TYR A 209 -21.52 11.14 -36.41
CA TYR A 209 -20.78 10.20 -35.59
C TYR A 209 -20.10 9.11 -36.45
N GLN A 210 -20.85 8.49 -37.38
CA GLN A 210 -20.28 7.47 -38.28
C GLN A 210 -19.21 8.07 -39.20
N ASN A 211 -19.43 9.27 -39.73
CA ASN A 211 -18.42 9.95 -40.55
C ASN A 211 -17.18 10.31 -39.72
N GLY A 212 -17.36 10.71 -38.47
CA GLY A 212 -16.24 10.93 -37.51
C GLY A 212 -15.42 9.66 -37.31
N LEU A 213 -16.05 8.51 -37.07
CA LEU A 213 -15.32 7.23 -36.93
C LEU A 213 -14.53 6.85 -38.19
N ARG A 214 -15.09 7.09 -39.42
CA ARG A 214 -14.38 6.88 -40.66
C ARG A 214 -13.16 7.79 -40.80
N GLU A 215 -13.30 9.05 -40.41
CA GLU A 215 -12.21 10.01 -40.41
C GLU A 215 -11.11 9.60 -39.43
N LEU A 216 -11.46 9.17 -38.23
CA LEU A 216 -10.49 8.65 -37.25
C LEU A 216 -9.78 7.40 -37.78
N ALA A 217 -10.51 6.49 -38.41
CA ALA A 217 -9.94 5.24 -38.96
C ALA A 217 -8.84 5.48 -40.00
N GLN A 218 -8.95 6.56 -40.77
CA GLN A 218 -7.94 6.89 -41.79
C GLN A 218 -6.57 7.21 -41.22
N LYS A 219 -6.54 7.88 -40.03
CA LYS A 219 -5.32 8.35 -39.36
C LYS A 219 -4.85 7.40 -38.26
N ALA A 220 -5.75 6.62 -37.66
CA ALA A 220 -5.47 5.80 -36.47
C ALA A 220 -4.42 4.71 -36.74
N GLU A 221 -3.42 4.63 -35.89
CA GLU A 221 -2.61 3.44 -35.66
C GLU A 221 -3.30 2.58 -34.61
N LEU A 222 -3.49 1.28 -34.89
CA LEU A 222 -4.22 0.38 -34.02
C LEU A 222 -3.24 -0.46 -33.21
N TRP A 223 -3.34 -0.39 -31.90
CA TRP A 223 -2.53 -1.15 -30.97
C TRP A 223 -3.37 -2.17 -30.20
N ARG A 224 -2.88 -3.39 -30.11
CA ARG A 224 -3.34 -4.41 -29.16
C ARG A 224 -2.22 -4.73 -28.20
N ASN A 225 -2.51 -4.74 -26.91
CA ASN A 225 -1.52 -4.96 -25.87
C ASN A 225 -1.96 -6.12 -24.99
N TYR A 226 -1.00 -6.87 -24.42
CA TYR A 226 -1.32 -8.01 -23.58
C TYR A 226 -2.16 -7.61 -22.36
N GLY A 227 -1.78 -6.55 -21.66
CA GLY A 227 -2.52 -6.05 -20.50
C GLY A 227 -2.40 -4.53 -20.34
N VAL A 228 -3.10 -3.99 -19.37
CA VAL A 228 -3.17 -2.54 -19.10
C VAL A 228 -1.78 -1.94 -18.88
N THR A 229 -0.95 -2.60 -18.07
CA THR A 229 0.42 -2.14 -17.79
C THR A 229 1.26 -2.08 -19.05
N ASN A 230 1.19 -3.10 -19.93
CA ASN A 230 1.91 -3.11 -21.20
C ASN A 230 1.42 -2.00 -22.13
N GLU A 231 0.12 -1.72 -22.12
CA GLU A 231 -0.49 -0.66 -22.93
C GLU A 231 0.02 0.72 -22.53
N VAL A 232 -0.01 1.01 -21.24
CA VAL A 232 0.45 2.30 -20.69
C VAL A 232 1.96 2.45 -20.86
N GLU A 233 2.74 1.41 -20.57
CA GLU A 233 4.19 1.43 -20.72
C GLU A 233 4.60 1.65 -22.18
N ARG A 234 4.00 0.92 -23.13
CA ARG A 234 4.21 1.11 -24.58
C ARG A 234 3.93 2.55 -24.98
N THR A 235 2.85 3.14 -24.45
CA THR A 235 2.46 4.52 -24.76
C THR A 235 3.53 5.50 -24.29
N VAL A 236 3.96 5.42 -23.03
CA VAL A 236 5.00 6.31 -22.49
C VAL A 236 6.32 6.13 -23.23
N GLN A 237 6.73 4.90 -23.51
CA GLN A 237 7.93 4.61 -24.31
C GLN A 237 7.83 5.18 -25.73
N HIS A 238 6.67 5.08 -26.38
CA HIS A 238 6.45 5.66 -27.70
C HIS A 238 6.54 7.18 -27.67
N ILE A 239 5.93 7.83 -26.68
CA ILE A 239 6.04 9.28 -26.46
C ILE A 239 7.51 9.71 -26.33
N VAL A 240 8.26 9.03 -25.46
CA VAL A 240 9.69 9.32 -25.23
C VAL A 240 10.54 9.12 -26.49
N ASN A 241 10.24 8.07 -27.27
CA ASN A 241 11.05 7.69 -28.41
C ASN A 241 10.69 8.40 -29.72
N SER A 242 9.47 8.95 -29.81
CA SER A 242 8.99 9.62 -31.03
C SER A 242 9.65 10.97 -31.30
N GLY A 243 10.15 11.62 -30.23
CA GLY A 243 10.69 12.99 -30.32
C GLY A 243 9.60 14.05 -30.51
N TYR A 244 8.34 13.72 -30.20
CA TYR A 244 7.23 14.66 -30.23
C TYR A 244 7.37 15.72 -29.14
N GLU A 245 6.85 16.93 -29.39
CA GLU A 245 6.70 17.94 -28.36
C GLU A 245 5.67 17.43 -27.32
N LEU A 246 6.08 17.40 -26.07
CA LEU A 246 5.22 16.85 -25.01
C LEU A 246 3.94 17.68 -24.80
N CYS A 247 4.03 19.01 -24.96
CA CYS A 247 2.87 19.90 -24.86
C CYS A 247 1.84 19.69 -25.97
N ASP A 248 2.26 19.11 -27.11
CA ASP A 248 1.38 18.79 -28.25
C ASP A 248 0.87 17.34 -28.18
N THR A 249 0.99 16.70 -27.00
CA THR A 249 0.64 15.28 -26.79
C THR A 249 -0.46 15.13 -25.75
N ALA A 250 -1.54 14.44 -26.12
CA ALA A 250 -2.64 14.09 -25.22
C ALA A 250 -2.80 12.58 -25.10
N VAL A 251 -3.12 12.13 -23.90
CA VAL A 251 -3.49 10.75 -23.60
C VAL A 251 -4.91 10.72 -23.04
N LEU A 252 -5.79 9.98 -23.68
CA LEU A 252 -7.17 9.76 -23.25
C LEU A 252 -7.27 8.43 -22.53
N CYS A 253 -7.58 8.47 -21.23
CA CYS A 253 -7.68 7.31 -20.36
C CYS A 253 -9.13 6.93 -20.06
N PRO A 254 -9.49 5.63 -19.97
CA PRO A 254 -10.86 5.22 -19.71
C PRO A 254 -11.28 5.39 -18.24
N ASP A 255 -10.32 5.28 -17.30
CA ASP A 255 -10.58 5.24 -15.87
C ASP A 255 -9.35 5.68 -15.04
N ASP A 256 -9.54 5.75 -13.73
CA ASP A 256 -8.49 6.13 -12.78
C ASP A 256 -7.33 5.12 -12.70
N GLU A 257 -7.55 3.83 -12.99
CA GLU A 257 -6.49 2.82 -13.01
C GLU A 257 -5.44 3.15 -14.09
N TYR A 258 -5.91 3.52 -15.30
CA TYR A 258 -5.03 3.97 -16.37
C TYR A 258 -4.30 5.27 -16.02
N MET A 259 -4.98 6.21 -15.35
CA MET A 259 -4.38 7.46 -14.91
C MET A 259 -3.28 7.25 -13.88
N ASP A 260 -3.51 6.39 -12.88
CA ASP A 260 -2.52 6.03 -11.86
C ASP A 260 -1.30 5.32 -12.46
N LEU A 261 -1.53 4.38 -13.37
CA LEU A 261 -0.45 3.70 -14.09
C LEU A 261 0.34 4.66 -14.97
N LEU A 262 -0.35 5.54 -15.70
CA LEU A 262 0.29 6.56 -16.54
C LEU A 262 1.15 7.49 -15.70
N MET A 263 0.65 7.95 -14.56
CA MET A 263 1.41 8.78 -13.62
C MET A 263 2.70 8.07 -13.16
N ASN A 264 2.59 6.81 -12.75
CA ASN A 264 3.73 6.04 -12.28
C ASN A 264 4.77 5.82 -13.39
N MET A 265 4.31 5.49 -14.61
CA MET A 265 5.21 5.32 -15.75
C MET A 265 5.84 6.64 -16.18
N CYS A 266 5.08 7.74 -16.23
CA CYS A 266 5.62 9.06 -16.53
C CYS A 266 6.66 9.51 -15.48
N ASP A 267 6.45 9.23 -14.18
CA ASP A 267 7.46 9.51 -13.15
C ASP A 267 8.72 8.65 -13.36
N GLN A 268 8.56 7.38 -13.70
CA GLN A 268 9.68 6.48 -13.97
C GLN A 268 10.51 6.93 -15.18
N TYR A 269 9.87 7.34 -16.26
CA TYR A 269 10.52 7.81 -17.49
C TYR A 269 10.83 9.31 -17.48
N LYS A 270 10.52 10.02 -16.38
CA LYS A 270 10.72 11.47 -16.21
C LYS A 270 10.02 12.30 -17.28
N VAL A 271 8.85 11.85 -17.70
CA VAL A 271 7.96 12.58 -18.58
C VAL A 271 7.04 13.46 -17.73
N PRO A 272 7.07 14.78 -17.85
CA PRO A 272 6.11 15.63 -17.17
C PRO A 272 4.70 15.37 -17.71
N VAL A 273 3.75 15.16 -16.80
CA VAL A 273 2.35 14.89 -17.14
C VAL A 273 1.41 15.72 -16.26
N GLU A 274 0.33 16.20 -16.84
CA GLU A 274 -0.77 16.86 -16.13
C GLU A 274 -2.09 16.15 -16.41
N PHE A 275 -2.99 16.19 -15.44
CA PHE A 275 -4.26 15.46 -15.50
C PHE A 275 -5.43 16.44 -15.40
N SER A 276 -6.36 16.37 -16.34
CA SER A 276 -7.48 17.30 -16.46
C SER A 276 -8.40 17.32 -15.22
N GLU A 277 -8.65 16.17 -14.65
CA GLU A 277 -9.50 16.02 -13.48
C GLU A 277 -8.71 15.77 -12.20
N GLY A 278 -7.39 15.97 -12.25
CA GLY A 278 -6.50 15.56 -11.17
C GLY A 278 -6.39 14.03 -11.06
N ILE A 279 -5.63 13.59 -10.08
CA ILE A 279 -5.36 12.16 -9.79
C ILE A 279 -6.08 11.78 -8.50
N SER A 280 -6.66 10.58 -8.45
CA SER A 280 -7.24 10.04 -7.23
C SER A 280 -6.19 9.94 -6.12
N CYS A 281 -6.55 10.35 -4.89
CA CYS A 281 -5.67 10.14 -3.74
C CYS A 281 -5.60 8.67 -3.29
N ARG A 282 -6.39 7.77 -3.84
CA ARG A 282 -6.57 6.37 -3.40
C ARG A 282 -5.26 5.61 -3.22
N HIS A 283 -4.29 5.85 -4.10
CA HIS A 283 -2.96 5.22 -4.08
C HIS A 283 -1.85 6.16 -3.60
N SER A 284 -2.21 7.32 -3.04
CA SER A 284 -1.24 8.27 -2.51
C SER A 284 -0.69 7.84 -1.15
N ASP A 285 0.52 8.32 -0.84
CA ASP A 285 1.17 8.08 0.45
C ASP A 285 0.34 8.56 1.63
N VAL A 286 -0.44 9.62 1.47
CA VAL A 286 -1.30 10.15 2.53
C VAL A 286 -2.46 9.21 2.84
N VAL A 287 -3.09 8.60 1.84
CA VAL A 287 -4.15 7.62 2.04
C VAL A 287 -3.58 6.32 2.59
N ALA A 288 -2.43 5.88 2.10
CA ALA A 288 -1.71 4.74 2.66
C ALA A 288 -1.40 4.94 4.16
N PHE A 289 -0.97 6.15 4.54
CA PHE A 289 -0.79 6.53 5.93
C PHE A 289 -2.10 6.46 6.74
N PHE A 290 -3.21 7.01 6.23
CA PHE A 290 -4.51 6.93 6.90
C PHE A 290 -4.95 5.47 7.10
N ARG A 291 -4.83 4.64 6.09
CA ARG A 291 -5.14 3.19 6.19
C ARG A 291 -4.29 2.50 7.25
N ALA A 292 -2.98 2.75 7.25
CA ALA A 292 -2.06 2.18 8.24
C ALA A 292 -2.41 2.65 9.67
N MET A 293 -2.65 3.95 9.84
CA MET A 293 -3.04 4.55 11.11
C MET A 293 -4.35 3.96 11.64
N LEU A 294 -5.40 3.92 10.80
CA LEU A 294 -6.70 3.38 11.20
C LEU A 294 -6.63 1.89 11.51
N LYS A 295 -5.85 1.13 10.73
CA LYS A 295 -5.61 -0.29 10.98
C LYS A 295 -4.90 -0.50 12.32
N TRP A 296 -3.93 0.33 12.64
CA TRP A 296 -3.21 0.31 13.90
C TRP A 296 -4.14 0.61 15.09
N CYS A 297 -4.93 1.68 15.01
CA CYS A 297 -5.91 2.03 16.05
C CYS A 297 -7.00 0.97 16.25
N LYS A 298 -7.55 0.40 15.16
CA LYS A 298 -8.58 -0.66 15.22
C LYS A 298 -8.09 -1.97 15.83
N ASN A 299 -6.80 -2.26 15.76
CA ASN A 299 -6.21 -3.49 16.28
C ASN A 299 -5.46 -3.24 17.59
N ASP A 300 -6.01 -2.41 18.43
CA ASP A 300 -5.53 -2.14 19.79
C ASP A 300 -4.05 -1.76 19.85
N TYR A 301 -3.62 -0.93 18.90
CA TYR A 301 -2.27 -0.38 18.80
C TYR A 301 -1.15 -1.42 18.74
N ARG A 302 -1.35 -2.54 18.04
CA ARG A 302 -0.36 -3.61 17.88
C ARG A 302 0.95 -3.09 17.29
N PHE A 303 2.06 -3.60 17.81
CA PHE A 303 3.40 -3.18 17.41
C PHE A 303 3.74 -3.48 15.94
N ASP A 304 3.31 -4.64 15.42
CA ASP A 304 3.53 -5.02 14.02
C ASP A 304 2.90 -4.04 13.04
N LEU A 305 1.75 -3.46 13.40
CA LEU A 305 1.05 -2.45 12.59
C LEU A 305 1.63 -1.03 12.80
N PHE A 306 2.27 -0.78 13.93
CA PHE A 306 2.94 0.49 14.20
C PHE A 306 4.08 0.78 13.23
N LYS A 307 4.76 -0.27 12.74
CA LYS A 307 5.79 -0.15 11.73
C LYS A 307 5.32 0.58 10.48
N ASP A 308 4.13 0.24 9.97
CA ASP A 308 3.58 0.84 8.74
C ASP A 308 3.29 2.33 8.92
N VAL A 309 2.83 2.73 10.12
CA VAL A 309 2.63 4.14 10.47
C VAL A 309 3.96 4.89 10.53
N MET A 310 4.93 4.36 11.27
CA MET A 310 6.23 5.01 11.49
C MET A 310 7.09 5.10 10.23
N LEU A 311 7.03 4.11 9.36
CA LEU A 311 7.79 4.10 8.11
C LEU A 311 7.12 4.91 7.00
N SER A 312 5.88 5.36 7.17
CA SER A 312 5.21 6.18 6.16
C SER A 312 6.05 7.40 5.78
N PRO A 313 6.23 7.66 4.48
CA PRO A 313 7.06 8.78 4.00
C PRO A 313 6.46 10.15 4.34
N VAL A 314 5.13 10.22 4.54
CA VAL A 314 4.44 11.47 4.91
C VAL A 314 4.35 11.69 6.41
N PHE A 315 4.62 10.68 7.23
CA PHE A 315 4.64 10.81 8.68
C PHE A 315 5.96 11.43 9.15
N LYS A 316 5.89 12.62 9.73
CA LYS A 316 7.04 13.35 10.30
C LYS A 316 6.85 13.52 11.79
N TYR A 317 7.75 12.91 12.53
CA TYR A 317 7.79 13.05 13.98
C TYR A 317 9.24 13.06 14.47
N GLU A 318 9.54 14.05 15.27
CA GLU A 318 10.79 14.19 15.98
C GLU A 318 10.48 14.62 17.42
N GLU A 319 10.99 13.91 18.39
CA GLU A 319 10.83 14.23 19.79
C GLU A 319 12.12 14.91 20.29
N GLU A 320 12.00 16.12 20.79
CA GLU A 320 13.12 16.83 21.40
C GLU A 320 13.44 16.20 22.75
N ILE A 321 14.63 15.66 22.89
CA ILE A 321 15.10 15.00 24.12
C ILE A 321 15.83 15.98 25.03
N GLU A 322 16.64 16.86 24.43
CA GLU A 322 17.41 17.92 25.05
C GLU A 322 17.49 19.09 24.08
N GLU A 323 17.76 20.29 24.55
CA GLU A 323 17.88 21.48 23.72
C GLU A 323 18.80 21.23 22.51
N GLY A 324 18.21 21.12 21.30
CA GLY A 324 18.90 20.85 20.02
C GLY A 324 19.18 19.39 19.66
N LYS A 325 18.64 18.41 20.38
CA LYS A 325 18.75 16.99 20.06
C LYS A 325 17.39 16.33 19.88
N ASN A 326 17.05 15.97 18.65
CA ASN A 326 15.82 15.30 18.33
C ASN A 326 15.98 13.77 18.24
N LYS A 327 14.99 13.06 18.78
CA LYS A 327 14.89 11.61 18.68
C LYS A 327 14.24 11.24 17.36
N SER A 328 14.96 10.53 16.50
CA SER A 328 14.42 10.10 15.21
C SER A 328 13.31 9.06 15.37
N LYS A 329 12.39 8.99 14.39
CA LYS A 329 11.35 7.97 14.36
C LYS A 329 11.90 6.53 14.36
N GLY A 330 13.06 6.28 13.75
CA GLY A 330 13.73 4.98 13.82
C GLY A 330 14.16 4.61 15.23
N ARG A 331 14.66 5.56 16.03
CA ARG A 331 15.02 5.33 17.42
C ARG A 331 13.77 5.07 18.29
N ILE A 332 12.68 5.81 18.05
CA ILE A 332 11.41 5.58 18.74
C ILE A 332 10.90 4.16 18.46
N PHE A 333 10.98 3.74 17.19
CA PHE A 333 10.59 2.40 16.79
C PHE A 333 11.45 1.31 17.47
N LEU A 334 12.77 1.46 17.48
CA LEU A 334 13.69 0.53 18.15
C LEU A 334 13.45 0.45 19.65
N GLU A 335 13.18 1.58 20.31
CA GLU A 335 12.83 1.60 21.74
C GLU A 335 11.49 0.91 22.00
N ALA A 336 10.52 1.08 21.09
CA ALA A 336 9.27 0.35 21.12
C ALA A 336 9.47 -1.15 20.98
N GLN A 337 10.33 -1.58 20.08
CA GLN A 337 10.68 -2.98 19.88
C GLN A 337 11.36 -3.59 21.12
N ASN A 338 12.31 -2.87 21.68
CA ASN A 338 13.11 -3.35 22.81
C ASN A 338 12.33 -3.38 24.15
N SER A 339 11.21 -2.68 24.26
CA SER A 339 10.41 -2.67 25.48
C SER A 339 9.58 -3.92 25.70
N GLY A 340 9.43 -4.79 24.69
CA GLY A 340 8.62 -5.99 24.78
C GLY A 340 7.10 -5.77 24.91
N ASN A 341 6.67 -4.53 25.06
CA ASN A 341 5.28 -4.14 25.29
C ASN A 341 4.68 -3.60 23.99
N GLY A 342 4.35 -4.46 23.06
CA GLY A 342 3.83 -4.07 21.75
C GLY A 342 2.33 -4.32 21.55
N TRP A 343 1.58 -4.50 22.63
CA TRP A 343 0.18 -4.88 22.56
C TRP A 343 -0.69 -3.97 23.44
N GLY A 344 -1.73 -3.37 22.83
CA GLY A 344 -2.79 -2.66 23.54
C GLY A 344 -2.43 -1.29 24.13
N VAL A 345 -3.39 -0.74 24.83
CA VAL A 345 -3.34 0.61 25.43
C VAL A 345 -2.26 0.72 26.52
N GLU A 346 -1.95 -0.38 27.21
CA GLU A 346 -0.89 -0.41 28.24
C GLU A 346 0.50 -0.11 27.65
N TRP A 347 0.78 -0.60 26.43
CA TRP A 347 2.01 -0.28 25.72
C TRP A 347 2.09 1.22 25.40
N TYR A 348 0.98 1.82 25.08
CA TYR A 348 0.84 3.22 24.79
C TYR A 348 1.11 4.07 26.05
N SER A 349 0.50 3.74 27.16
CA SER A 349 0.62 4.47 28.43
C SER A 349 2.00 4.39 29.06
N THR A 350 2.75 3.30 28.83
CA THR A 350 4.09 3.12 29.41
C THR A 350 5.16 3.98 28.74
N ARG A 351 4.87 4.61 27.61
CA ARG A 351 5.88 5.30 26.81
C ARG A 351 5.90 6.81 26.91
N ASP A 352 4.99 7.41 27.54
CA ASP A 352 4.94 8.87 27.73
C ASP A 352 5.17 9.73 26.46
N SER A 353 5.14 9.08 25.29
CA SER A 353 5.35 9.73 23.99
C SER A 353 4.13 10.55 23.59
N GLN A 354 4.35 11.81 23.21
CA GLN A 354 3.26 12.72 22.86
C GLN A 354 2.49 12.26 21.62
N VAL A 355 3.13 11.57 20.69
CA VAL A 355 2.47 11.05 19.49
C VAL A 355 1.38 10.05 19.86
N PHE A 356 1.66 9.14 20.77
CA PHE A 356 0.70 8.13 21.18
C PHE A 356 -0.46 8.72 21.97
N LYS A 357 -0.19 9.70 22.85
CA LYS A 357 -1.24 10.41 23.57
C LYS A 357 -2.19 11.13 22.63
N ASP A 358 -1.66 11.81 21.62
CA ASP A 358 -2.46 12.55 20.66
C ASP A 358 -3.36 11.62 19.82
N PHE A 359 -2.84 10.46 19.40
CA PHE A 359 -3.64 9.48 18.65
C PHE A 359 -4.71 8.84 19.54
N HIS A 360 -4.32 8.44 20.75
CA HIS A 360 -5.24 7.83 21.70
C HIS A 360 -6.40 8.77 22.06
N GLU A 361 -6.13 10.05 22.30
CA GLU A 361 -7.17 11.05 22.59
C GLU A 361 -8.27 11.10 21.52
N VAL A 362 -7.90 10.92 20.24
CA VAL A 362 -8.85 10.97 19.10
C VAL A 362 -9.59 9.66 18.91
N PHE A 363 -8.94 8.51 19.20
CA PHE A 363 -9.45 7.18 18.86
C PHE A 363 -9.80 6.31 20.08
N GLU A 364 -9.91 6.87 21.28
CA GLU A 364 -10.16 6.13 22.51
C GLU A 364 -11.64 5.71 22.67
N ASN A 365 -12.57 6.60 22.31
CA ASN A 365 -13.97 6.42 22.61
C ASN A 365 -14.71 5.68 21.49
N ASN A 366 -15.53 4.68 21.87
CA ASN A 366 -16.35 3.92 20.93
C ASN A 366 -17.45 4.76 20.26
N GLU A 367 -17.93 5.82 20.92
CA GLU A 367 -18.86 6.81 20.38
C GLU A 367 -18.25 8.19 20.47
N VAL A 368 -18.25 8.92 19.36
CA VAL A 368 -17.63 10.23 19.23
C VAL A 368 -18.59 11.23 18.58
N SER A 369 -18.52 12.50 19.01
CA SER A 369 -19.12 13.60 18.25
C SER A 369 -18.35 13.72 16.93
N ALA A 370 -19.06 13.67 15.79
CA ALA A 370 -18.45 13.79 14.48
C ALA A 370 -17.59 15.06 14.37
N LYS A 371 -18.11 16.18 14.84
CA LYS A 371 -17.39 17.46 14.87
C LYS A 371 -16.07 17.39 15.64
N GLU A 372 -16.07 16.84 16.86
CA GLU A 372 -14.86 16.74 17.69
C GLU A 372 -13.87 15.75 17.09
N PHE A 373 -14.35 14.65 16.55
CA PHE A 373 -13.52 13.66 15.88
C PHE A 373 -12.78 14.26 14.67
N TYR A 374 -13.50 14.93 13.75
CA TYR A 374 -12.86 15.57 12.60
C TYR A 374 -11.90 16.69 13.01
N ARG A 375 -12.20 17.42 14.07
CA ARG A 375 -11.27 18.42 14.65
C ARG A 375 -9.99 17.75 15.14
N GLY A 376 -10.12 16.62 15.85
CA GLY A 376 -8.99 15.83 16.33
C GLY A 376 -8.12 15.32 15.18
N VAL A 377 -8.74 14.70 14.17
CA VAL A 377 -8.03 14.20 12.98
C VAL A 377 -7.31 15.33 12.22
N LEU A 378 -7.95 16.47 12.01
CA LEU A 378 -7.32 17.64 11.37
C LEU A 378 -6.10 18.14 12.16
N ASN A 379 -6.15 18.10 13.48
CA ASN A 379 -5.01 18.46 14.33
C ASN A 379 -3.86 17.44 14.18
N LEU A 380 -4.17 16.14 14.12
CA LEU A 380 -3.18 15.09 13.85
C LEU A 380 -2.52 15.27 12.49
N VAL A 381 -3.33 15.51 11.44
CA VAL A 381 -2.82 15.76 10.07
C VAL A 381 -1.88 16.98 10.07
N ARG A 382 -2.31 18.09 10.64
CA ARG A 382 -1.50 19.31 10.71
C ARG A 382 -0.17 19.09 11.43
N LYS A 383 -0.17 18.31 12.51
CA LYS A 383 0.99 18.08 13.36
C LYS A 383 1.97 17.09 12.75
N TYR A 384 1.47 15.97 12.22
CA TYR A 384 2.28 14.81 11.87
C TYR A 384 2.42 14.52 10.39
N VAL A 385 1.52 15.03 9.52
CA VAL A 385 1.52 14.69 8.09
C VAL A 385 2.16 15.81 7.28
N LYS A 386 3.30 15.53 6.66
CA LYS A 386 4.05 16.51 5.84
C LYS A 386 4.66 15.83 4.62
N GLY A 387 4.46 16.45 3.46
CA GLY A 387 5.00 15.98 2.19
C GLY A 387 6.37 16.57 1.89
N SER A 388 7.29 15.74 1.43
CA SER A 388 8.60 16.15 0.90
C SER A 388 8.53 16.45 -0.61
N SER A 389 7.80 15.65 -1.39
CA SER A 389 7.60 15.86 -2.83
C SER A 389 6.41 16.78 -3.14
N ALA A 390 6.35 17.31 -4.36
CA ALA A 390 5.20 18.08 -4.84
C ALA A 390 3.92 17.26 -4.83
N GLN A 391 3.98 16.00 -5.28
CA GLN A 391 2.87 15.05 -5.26
C GLN A 391 2.33 14.81 -3.85
N GLN A 392 3.22 14.56 -2.88
CA GLN A 392 2.81 14.39 -1.49
C GLN A 392 2.15 15.65 -0.94
N ARG A 393 2.71 16.83 -1.19
CA ARG A 393 2.11 18.09 -0.72
C ARG A 393 0.74 18.35 -1.33
N SER A 394 0.57 18.13 -2.63
CA SER A 394 -0.71 18.30 -3.31
C SER A 394 -1.77 17.30 -2.80
N SER A 395 -1.43 16.02 -2.68
CA SER A 395 -2.36 15.01 -2.16
C SER A 395 -2.75 15.26 -0.70
N ILE A 396 -1.79 15.67 0.15
CA ILE A 396 -2.07 16.06 1.54
C ILE A 396 -3.01 17.27 1.59
N SER A 397 -2.78 18.29 0.75
CA SER A 397 -3.66 19.48 0.69
C SER A 397 -5.08 19.07 0.31
N SER A 398 -5.25 18.27 -0.73
CA SER A 398 -6.57 17.84 -1.21
C SER A 398 -7.32 17.01 -0.18
N VAL A 399 -6.65 16.05 0.47
CA VAL A 399 -7.27 15.27 1.56
C VAL A 399 -7.62 16.17 2.74
N ASN A 400 -6.74 17.11 3.11
CA ASN A 400 -7.01 18.05 4.20
C ASN A 400 -8.20 18.97 3.89
N ASP A 401 -8.32 19.46 2.66
CA ASP A 401 -9.43 20.30 2.22
C ASP A 401 -10.76 19.54 2.27
N ALA A 402 -10.75 18.27 1.86
CA ALA A 402 -11.92 17.39 1.94
C ALA A 402 -12.34 17.15 3.41
N LEU A 403 -11.37 16.91 4.30
CA LEU A 403 -11.62 16.76 5.74
C LEU A 403 -12.12 18.07 6.38
N ILE A 404 -11.60 19.23 5.96
CA ILE A 404 -12.09 20.55 6.41
C ILE A 404 -13.53 20.78 5.95
N GLY A 405 -13.86 20.43 4.71
CA GLY A 405 -15.22 20.48 4.20
C GLY A 405 -16.17 19.71 5.09
N ARG A 406 -15.81 18.46 5.42
CA ARG A 406 -16.60 17.60 6.30
C ARG A 406 -16.68 18.13 7.75
N TYR A 407 -15.59 18.63 8.29
CA TYR A 407 -15.60 19.30 9.60
C TYR A 407 -16.56 20.49 9.62
N ARG A 408 -16.56 21.33 8.56
CA ARG A 408 -17.49 22.46 8.44
C ARG A 408 -18.94 22.02 8.39
N PHE A 409 -19.22 20.94 7.66
CA PHE A 409 -20.55 20.34 7.62
C PHE A 409 -21.01 19.90 9.03
N TYR A 410 -20.17 19.15 9.77
CA TYR A 410 -20.49 18.70 11.11
C TYR A 410 -20.45 19.81 12.17
N ALA A 411 -19.82 20.96 11.90
CA ALA A 411 -19.89 22.11 12.79
C ALA A 411 -21.31 22.65 12.95
N ASP A 412 -22.11 22.56 11.88
CA ASP A 412 -23.50 23.01 11.87
C ASP A 412 -24.50 21.82 11.99
N TYR A 413 -24.07 20.60 11.68
CA TYR A 413 -24.89 19.38 11.63
C TYR A 413 -24.23 18.23 12.40
N ASP A 414 -23.81 18.47 13.64
CA ASP A 414 -23.15 17.45 14.47
C ASP A 414 -24.04 16.26 14.75
N LYS A 415 -23.42 15.09 14.90
CA LYS A 415 -24.06 13.84 15.33
C LYS A 415 -23.07 12.98 16.11
N SER A 416 -23.59 12.03 16.88
CA SER A 416 -22.78 10.93 17.41
C SER A 416 -22.54 9.88 16.33
N LEU A 417 -21.30 9.41 16.20
CA LEU A 417 -20.86 8.33 15.34
C LEU A 417 -20.21 7.25 16.17
N SER A 418 -20.41 6.01 15.81
CA SER A 418 -19.48 4.99 16.29
C SER A 418 -18.08 5.26 15.75
N LEU A 419 -17.06 4.91 16.50
CA LEU A 419 -15.67 5.08 16.06
C LEU A 419 -15.41 4.38 14.73
N GLN A 420 -16.01 3.20 14.51
CA GLN A 420 -15.87 2.44 13.26
C GLN A 420 -16.48 3.18 12.07
N GLU A 421 -17.65 3.78 12.22
CA GLU A 421 -18.27 4.61 11.17
C GLU A 421 -17.42 5.82 10.86
N ALA A 422 -16.96 6.53 11.88
CA ALA A 422 -16.08 7.70 11.74
C ALA A 422 -14.77 7.36 10.99
N MET A 423 -14.15 6.25 11.34
CA MET A 423 -12.93 5.75 10.67
C MET A 423 -13.18 5.36 9.22
N THR A 424 -14.33 4.72 8.93
CA THR A 424 -14.69 4.35 7.56
C THR A 424 -14.93 5.59 6.72
N GLU A 425 -15.65 6.57 7.27
CA GLU A 425 -15.95 7.82 6.58
C GLU A 425 -14.69 8.62 6.23
N ILE A 426 -13.70 8.71 7.15
CA ILE A 426 -12.40 9.33 6.84
C ILE A 426 -11.69 8.63 5.68
N THR A 427 -11.67 7.29 5.68
CA THR A 427 -11.03 6.52 4.62
C THR A 427 -11.68 6.83 3.28
N ASP A 428 -13.00 6.81 3.22
CA ASP A 428 -13.76 7.10 2.00
C ASP A 428 -13.52 8.52 1.50
N ILE A 429 -13.51 9.51 2.40
CA ILE A 429 -13.23 10.91 2.04
C ILE A 429 -11.81 11.06 1.49
N ALA A 430 -10.84 10.44 2.14
CA ALA A 430 -9.45 10.52 1.72
C ALA A 430 -9.21 9.81 0.37
N GLU A 431 -9.84 8.65 0.16
CA GLU A 431 -9.73 7.89 -1.10
C GLU A 431 -10.40 8.58 -2.29
N ASN A 432 -11.52 9.27 -2.05
CA ASN A 432 -12.25 9.98 -3.10
C ASN A 432 -11.73 11.41 -3.35
N ALA A 433 -10.81 11.91 -2.55
CA ALA A 433 -10.14 13.18 -2.81
C ALA A 433 -9.29 13.06 -4.09
N ARG A 434 -9.19 14.15 -4.84
CA ARG A 434 -8.37 14.23 -6.05
C ARG A 434 -7.39 15.40 -5.92
N TYR A 435 -6.16 15.21 -6.36
CA TYR A 435 -5.14 16.25 -6.34
C TYR A 435 -4.62 16.54 -7.75
N SER A 436 -4.21 17.76 -7.98
CA SER A 436 -3.54 18.15 -9.21
C SER A 436 -2.07 18.45 -8.93
N LEU A 437 -1.22 18.11 -9.88
CA LEU A 437 0.18 18.54 -9.85
C LEU A 437 0.28 19.95 -10.39
N PRO A 438 1.29 20.73 -9.95
CA PRO A 438 1.55 22.02 -10.56
C PRO A 438 1.75 21.87 -12.07
N ALA A 439 1.05 22.66 -12.87
CA ALA A 439 1.23 22.66 -14.31
C ALA A 439 2.70 22.92 -14.68
N SER A 440 3.27 22.06 -15.50
CA SER A 440 4.63 22.23 -16.02
C SER A 440 4.55 22.59 -17.50
N LYS A 441 5.27 23.64 -17.89
CA LYS A 441 5.38 23.97 -19.32
C LYS A 441 6.01 22.79 -20.06
N GLY A 442 5.33 22.30 -21.09
CA GLY A 442 5.80 21.17 -21.88
C GLY A 442 5.42 19.79 -21.31
N ALA A 443 4.34 19.68 -20.56
CA ALA A 443 3.82 18.41 -20.08
C ALA A 443 2.91 17.72 -21.10
N VAL A 444 2.86 16.40 -21.05
CA VAL A 444 1.81 15.59 -21.67
C VAL A 444 0.51 15.83 -20.92
N THR A 445 -0.61 16.02 -21.61
CA THR A 445 -1.90 16.19 -20.94
C THR A 445 -2.72 14.90 -21.00
N CYS A 446 -3.18 14.45 -19.84
CA CYS A 446 -4.04 13.29 -19.71
C CYS A 446 -5.49 13.72 -19.44
N PHE A 447 -6.43 13.14 -20.20
CA PHE A 447 -7.86 13.38 -20.08
C PHE A 447 -8.60 12.07 -19.76
N LEU A 448 -9.64 12.19 -18.95
CA LEU A 448 -10.57 11.08 -18.71
C LEU A 448 -11.62 11.02 -19.83
N MET A 449 -11.81 9.86 -20.45
CA MET A 449 -12.84 9.66 -21.47
C MET A 449 -14.25 9.70 -20.88
N GLY A 450 -15.23 9.97 -21.73
CA GLY A 450 -16.66 10.01 -21.36
C GLY A 450 -17.21 11.40 -21.10
N ARG A 451 -16.37 12.42 -21.32
CA ARG A 451 -16.76 13.83 -21.40
C ARG A 451 -16.05 14.47 -22.58
N PHE A 452 -16.70 15.46 -23.16
CA PHE A 452 -16.04 16.27 -24.18
C PHE A 452 -14.91 17.08 -23.56
N SER A 453 -13.74 17.08 -24.23
CA SER A 453 -12.60 17.92 -23.88
C SER A 453 -12.04 18.57 -25.13
N ALA A 454 -11.82 19.89 -25.09
CA ALA A 454 -11.23 20.61 -26.22
C ALA A 454 -9.75 20.23 -26.33
N LEU A 455 -9.38 19.59 -27.43
CA LEU A 455 -8.01 19.23 -27.76
C LEU A 455 -7.54 19.99 -29.00
N PHE A 456 -6.41 20.68 -28.89
CA PHE A 456 -5.72 21.35 -30.01
C PHE A 456 -4.30 20.76 -30.18
N MET A 457 -4.14 19.49 -29.87
CA MET A 457 -2.86 18.79 -29.85
C MET A 457 -2.68 17.92 -31.08
N LYS A 458 -1.42 17.66 -31.45
CA LYS A 458 -1.05 16.92 -32.65
C LYS A 458 -0.98 15.43 -32.45
N ASN A 459 -0.56 14.98 -31.25
CA ASN A 459 -0.30 13.59 -30.94
C ASN A 459 -1.33 13.10 -29.95
N ILE A 460 -2.18 12.18 -30.35
CA ILE A 460 -3.30 11.69 -29.53
C ILE A 460 -3.17 10.19 -29.32
N TYR A 461 -3.26 9.78 -28.05
CA TYR A 461 -3.31 8.37 -27.64
C TYR A 461 -4.64 8.11 -26.97
N VAL A 462 -5.43 7.19 -27.52
CA VAL A 462 -6.71 6.74 -26.96
C VAL A 462 -6.50 5.34 -26.42
N LEU A 463 -6.49 5.20 -25.09
CA LEU A 463 -6.16 3.95 -24.41
C LEU A 463 -7.40 3.24 -23.87
N GLY A 464 -7.27 1.94 -23.63
CA GLY A 464 -8.27 1.17 -22.90
C GLY A 464 -9.61 0.98 -23.60
N LEU A 465 -9.63 0.97 -24.94
CA LEU A 465 -10.84 0.65 -25.71
C LEU A 465 -11.12 -0.86 -25.65
N THR A 466 -11.41 -1.35 -24.46
CA THR A 466 -11.66 -2.75 -24.14
C THR A 466 -13.07 -2.90 -23.62
N THR A 467 -13.75 -4.00 -23.95
CA THR A 467 -15.11 -4.30 -23.49
C THR A 467 -15.17 -4.29 -21.96
N GLY A 468 -16.13 -3.54 -21.41
CA GLY A 468 -16.32 -3.36 -19.97
C GLY A 468 -15.50 -2.21 -19.35
N ARG A 469 -14.54 -1.60 -20.10
CA ARG A 469 -13.82 -0.41 -19.66
C ARG A 469 -14.30 0.86 -20.36
N PHE A 470 -14.35 0.86 -21.68
CA PHE A 470 -14.94 1.99 -22.40
C PHE A 470 -15.61 1.56 -23.71
N PRO A 471 -16.89 1.95 -23.95
CA PRO A 471 -17.75 2.59 -22.94
C PRO A 471 -18.10 1.62 -21.81
N VAL A 472 -18.24 2.15 -20.59
CA VAL A 472 -18.82 1.39 -19.50
C VAL A 472 -20.31 1.29 -19.78
N MET A 473 -20.84 0.08 -19.90
CA MET A 473 -22.27 -0.13 -19.99
C MET A 473 -22.95 0.47 -18.75
N GLN A 474 -23.92 1.32 -19.00
CA GLN A 474 -24.65 1.98 -17.94
C GLN A 474 -25.86 1.12 -17.57
N ASP A 475 -25.82 0.49 -16.41
CA ASP A 475 -26.99 -0.21 -15.87
C ASP A 475 -28.11 0.79 -15.56
N GLU A 476 -29.36 0.35 -15.73
CA GLU A 476 -30.50 1.15 -15.28
C GLU A 476 -30.37 1.43 -13.77
N SER A 477 -30.67 2.66 -13.37
CA SER A 477 -30.60 3.02 -11.95
C SER A 477 -31.66 2.24 -11.16
N PRO A 478 -31.28 1.62 -10.04
CA PRO A 478 -32.26 0.93 -9.18
C PRO A 478 -33.23 1.89 -8.49
N VAL A 479 -32.96 3.19 -8.51
CA VAL A 479 -33.77 4.25 -7.89
C VAL A 479 -34.84 4.76 -8.85
N LEU A 480 -34.46 5.01 -10.13
CA LEU A 480 -35.37 5.51 -11.16
C LEU A 480 -34.99 4.85 -12.49
N ASN A 481 -35.84 3.98 -13.02
CA ASN A 481 -35.56 3.26 -14.25
C ASN A 481 -35.78 4.12 -15.51
N ASP A 482 -35.30 3.64 -16.66
CA ASP A 482 -35.33 4.40 -17.91
C ASP A 482 -36.72 4.78 -18.39
N LYS A 483 -37.73 3.91 -18.18
CA LYS A 483 -39.13 4.23 -18.53
C LYS A 483 -39.71 5.34 -17.67
N GLU A 484 -39.39 5.34 -16.40
CA GLU A 484 -39.82 6.38 -15.45
C GLU A 484 -39.11 7.69 -15.76
N ARG A 485 -37.82 7.64 -16.14
CA ARG A 485 -37.06 8.79 -16.62
C ARG A 485 -37.66 9.39 -17.88
N GLU A 486 -37.94 8.58 -18.89
CA GLU A 486 -38.55 9.03 -20.14
C GLU A 486 -39.93 9.71 -19.87
N GLN A 487 -40.74 9.20 -18.95
CA GLN A 487 -42.00 9.82 -18.57
C GLN A 487 -41.84 11.14 -17.82
N LEU A 488 -40.85 11.24 -16.92
CA LEU A 488 -40.62 12.44 -16.10
C LEU A 488 -39.98 13.58 -16.91
N PHE A 489 -39.01 13.25 -17.72
CA PHE A 489 -38.25 14.23 -18.48
C PHE A 489 -38.87 14.56 -19.85
N GLY A 490 -39.78 13.70 -20.33
CA GLY A 490 -40.46 13.88 -21.62
C GLY A 490 -39.58 13.54 -22.82
N ASN A 491 -38.34 13.07 -22.61
CA ASN A 491 -37.41 12.62 -23.62
C ASN A 491 -36.53 11.46 -23.11
N ARG A 492 -35.64 10.91 -23.94
CA ARG A 492 -34.77 9.80 -23.56
C ARG A 492 -33.35 10.25 -23.18
N ASP A 493 -33.05 11.53 -23.10
CA ASP A 493 -31.72 12.07 -22.92
C ASP A 493 -31.09 11.70 -21.59
N HIS A 494 -31.91 11.33 -20.62
CA HIS A 494 -31.56 10.89 -19.28
C HIS A 494 -31.59 9.35 -19.10
N CYS A 495 -31.85 8.59 -20.17
CA CYS A 495 -31.84 7.12 -20.12
C CYS A 495 -30.41 6.59 -20.25
N SER A 496 -30.19 5.36 -19.78
CA SER A 496 -28.88 4.72 -19.77
C SER A 496 -28.23 4.63 -21.16
N ASP A 497 -29.01 4.27 -22.17
CA ASP A 497 -28.58 4.18 -23.59
C ASP A 497 -28.15 5.54 -24.15
N ALA A 498 -28.85 6.61 -23.82
CA ALA A 498 -28.50 7.97 -24.26
C ALA A 498 -27.22 8.48 -23.58
N ILE A 499 -27.05 8.16 -22.29
CA ILE A 499 -25.83 8.52 -21.55
C ILE A 499 -24.62 7.79 -22.14
N GLU A 500 -24.75 6.49 -22.44
CA GLU A 500 -23.68 5.70 -23.07
C GLU A 500 -23.34 6.28 -24.45
N ARG A 501 -24.35 6.56 -25.26
CA ARG A 501 -24.17 7.17 -26.57
C ARG A 501 -23.48 8.54 -26.50
N ARG A 502 -23.83 9.38 -25.53
CA ARG A 502 -23.19 10.67 -25.29
C ARG A 502 -21.69 10.48 -25.02
N LYS A 503 -21.29 9.54 -24.15
CA LYS A 503 -19.88 9.24 -23.88
C LYS A 503 -19.12 8.86 -25.14
N LEU A 504 -19.73 8.07 -26.02
CA LEU A 504 -19.14 7.68 -27.30
C LEU A 504 -18.99 8.88 -28.27
N THR A 505 -20.03 9.69 -28.35
CA THR A 505 -20.04 10.90 -29.16
C THR A 505 -18.98 11.90 -28.68
N ASP A 506 -18.86 12.07 -27.36
CA ASP A 506 -17.88 12.96 -26.74
C ASP A 506 -16.44 12.51 -26.98
N LEU A 507 -16.16 11.21 -26.99
CA LEU A 507 -14.84 10.69 -27.38
C LEU A 507 -14.52 11.08 -28.83
N VAL A 508 -15.44 10.82 -29.76
CA VAL A 508 -15.23 11.13 -31.19
C VAL A 508 -15.06 12.64 -31.40
N ARG A 509 -15.90 13.45 -30.78
CA ARG A 509 -15.81 14.93 -30.81
C ARG A 509 -14.47 15.43 -30.29
N THR A 510 -14.06 14.94 -29.13
CA THR A 510 -12.78 15.29 -28.49
C THR A 510 -11.61 15.04 -29.46
N VAL A 511 -11.56 13.85 -30.07
CA VAL A 511 -10.48 13.50 -31.00
C VAL A 511 -10.62 14.28 -32.32
N LEU A 512 -11.83 14.61 -32.79
CA LEU A 512 -12.04 15.41 -34.02
C LEU A 512 -11.59 16.86 -33.87
N MET A 513 -11.61 17.42 -32.66
CA MET A 513 -11.12 18.77 -32.38
C MET A 513 -9.59 18.89 -32.48
N ALA A 514 -8.86 17.79 -32.35
CA ALA A 514 -7.41 17.76 -32.43
C ALA A 514 -6.88 17.89 -33.86
N GLU A 515 -5.66 18.37 -34.03
CA GLU A 515 -4.96 18.44 -35.32
C GLU A 515 -4.64 17.04 -35.88
N ARG A 516 -4.43 16.05 -35.00
CA ARG A 516 -4.29 14.63 -35.31
C ARG A 516 -3.22 14.31 -36.35
N GLU A 517 -2.02 14.84 -36.18
CA GLU A 517 -0.89 14.42 -36.98
C GLU A 517 -0.57 12.94 -36.72
N ASN A 518 -0.65 12.55 -35.42
CA ASN A 518 -0.47 11.17 -34.98
C ASN A 518 -1.64 10.77 -34.07
N LEU A 519 -2.31 9.68 -34.42
CA LEU A 519 -3.41 9.13 -33.65
C LEU A 519 -3.16 7.65 -33.38
N VAL A 520 -3.06 7.28 -32.12
CA VAL A 520 -2.97 5.88 -31.66
C VAL A 520 -4.28 5.52 -30.98
N VAL A 521 -4.85 4.40 -31.36
CA VAL A 521 -6.07 3.83 -30.76
C VAL A 521 -5.73 2.45 -30.22
N SER A 522 -5.94 2.22 -28.93
CA SER A 522 -5.34 1.11 -28.21
C SER A 522 -6.34 0.34 -27.35
N CYS A 523 -6.12 -0.97 -27.22
CA CYS A 523 -6.86 -1.84 -26.30
C CYS A 523 -5.93 -2.87 -25.65
N SER A 524 -6.34 -3.35 -24.44
CA SER A 524 -5.75 -4.52 -23.79
C SER A 524 -6.58 -5.78 -24.10
N VAL A 525 -5.93 -6.96 -24.15
CA VAL A 525 -6.59 -8.23 -24.47
C VAL A 525 -6.65 -9.19 -23.28
N TYR A 526 -6.06 -8.83 -22.15
CA TYR A 526 -6.01 -9.67 -20.97
C TYR A 526 -6.12 -8.85 -19.68
N ASP A 527 -6.97 -9.30 -18.77
CA ASP A 527 -7.07 -8.74 -17.43
C ASP A 527 -6.16 -9.53 -16.49
N THR A 528 -5.13 -8.88 -15.99
CA THR A 528 -4.15 -9.51 -15.09
C THR A 528 -4.65 -9.69 -13.66
N VAL A 529 -5.68 -8.95 -13.27
CA VAL A 529 -6.30 -9.04 -11.94
C VAL A 529 -7.32 -10.17 -11.91
N GLU A 530 -8.22 -10.20 -12.90
CA GLU A 530 -9.25 -11.23 -13.00
C GLU A 530 -8.77 -12.49 -13.75
N ILE A 531 -7.53 -12.48 -14.25
CA ILE A 531 -6.87 -13.61 -14.93
C ILE A 531 -7.74 -14.14 -16.11
N ARG A 532 -8.31 -13.22 -16.90
CA ARG A 532 -9.18 -13.57 -18.03
C ARG A 532 -8.85 -12.79 -19.30
N ALA A 533 -9.13 -13.40 -20.44
CA ALA A 533 -9.04 -12.72 -21.73
C ALA A 533 -10.13 -11.63 -21.82
N GLN A 534 -9.78 -10.52 -22.47
CA GLN A 534 -10.68 -9.40 -22.76
C GLN A 534 -10.78 -9.20 -24.28
N SER A 535 -11.92 -8.66 -24.72
CA SER A 535 -12.18 -8.33 -26.12
C SER A 535 -12.06 -6.82 -26.35
N PRO A 536 -11.66 -6.42 -27.57
CA PRO A 536 -11.74 -5.01 -27.97
C PRO A 536 -13.15 -4.48 -27.85
N SER A 537 -13.31 -3.20 -27.54
CA SER A 537 -14.62 -2.55 -27.49
C SER A 537 -15.25 -2.41 -28.88
N ALA A 538 -16.57 -2.13 -28.92
CA ALA A 538 -17.26 -1.87 -30.17
C ALA A 538 -16.62 -0.72 -30.96
N VAL A 539 -16.21 0.36 -30.31
CA VAL A 539 -15.54 1.51 -30.95
C VAL A 539 -14.25 1.09 -31.62
N TYR A 540 -13.39 0.36 -30.92
CA TYR A 540 -12.14 -0.14 -31.48
C TYR A 540 -12.39 -1.05 -32.69
N THR A 541 -13.38 -1.93 -32.57
CA THR A 541 -13.76 -2.87 -33.63
C THR A 541 -14.28 -2.17 -34.88
N VAL A 542 -15.10 -1.11 -34.71
CA VAL A 542 -15.61 -0.30 -35.83
C VAL A 542 -14.48 0.46 -36.52
N ILE A 543 -13.58 1.09 -35.79
CA ILE A 543 -12.40 1.78 -36.34
C ILE A 543 -11.51 0.80 -37.12
N ALA A 544 -11.28 -0.40 -36.59
CA ALA A 544 -10.52 -1.45 -37.28
C ALA A 544 -11.20 -1.91 -38.56
N ALA A 545 -12.51 -2.10 -38.54
CA ALA A 545 -13.31 -2.49 -39.72
C ALA A 545 -13.31 -1.41 -40.82
N GLU A 546 -13.48 -0.13 -40.48
CA GLU A 546 -13.38 0.99 -41.42
C GLU A 546 -11.96 1.12 -42.01
N LYS A 547 -10.93 0.68 -41.27
CA LYS A 547 -9.55 0.57 -41.77
C LYS A 547 -9.32 -0.69 -42.62
N GLY A 548 -10.29 -1.58 -42.73
CA GLY A 548 -10.19 -2.87 -43.45
C GLY A 548 -9.37 -3.95 -42.72
N VAL A 549 -9.23 -3.87 -41.40
CA VAL A 549 -8.46 -4.79 -40.57
C VAL A 549 -9.38 -5.48 -39.57
N ASP A 550 -9.18 -6.80 -39.40
CA ASP A 550 -9.86 -7.53 -38.33
C ASP A 550 -9.20 -7.20 -36.97
N ALA A 551 -9.98 -6.61 -36.08
CA ALA A 551 -9.52 -6.21 -34.77
C ALA A 551 -8.83 -7.35 -33.96
N ASN A 552 -9.27 -8.59 -34.16
CA ASN A 552 -8.72 -9.76 -33.46
C ASN A 552 -7.43 -10.31 -34.08
N LYS A 553 -7.08 -9.90 -35.30
CA LYS A 553 -5.86 -10.33 -36.01
C LYS A 553 -4.69 -9.37 -35.90
N ILE A 554 -4.89 -8.21 -35.25
CA ILE A 554 -3.79 -7.29 -34.96
C ILE A 554 -2.86 -7.98 -33.97
N GLU A 555 -1.55 -7.92 -34.21
CA GLU A 555 -0.52 -8.52 -33.37
C GLU A 555 -0.60 -7.94 -31.95
N VAL A 556 -0.58 -8.81 -30.96
CA VAL A 556 -0.59 -8.41 -29.55
C VAL A 556 0.83 -8.05 -29.13
N TYR A 557 1.01 -6.84 -28.66
CA TYR A 557 2.27 -6.40 -28.08
C TYR A 557 2.40 -6.92 -26.65
N ASP A 558 3.47 -7.68 -26.44
CA ASP A 558 3.88 -8.13 -25.12
C ASP A 558 5.31 -7.65 -24.87
N TYR A 559 5.47 -6.80 -23.86
CA TYR A 559 6.76 -6.24 -23.48
C TYR A 559 7.83 -7.31 -23.20
N LEU A 560 7.44 -8.41 -22.57
CA LEU A 560 8.38 -9.48 -22.25
C LEU A 560 8.86 -10.23 -23.49
N SER A 561 7.99 -10.39 -24.51
CA SER A 561 8.36 -11.03 -25.77
C SER A 561 9.18 -10.14 -26.68
N ASP A 562 9.05 -8.83 -26.58
CA ASP A 562 9.74 -7.84 -27.41
C ASP A 562 10.96 -7.19 -26.74
N ARG A 563 11.36 -7.68 -25.57
CA ARG A 563 12.46 -7.18 -24.75
C ARG A 563 13.77 -6.96 -25.52
N ARG A 564 14.01 -7.70 -26.61
CA ARG A 564 15.19 -7.55 -27.47
C ARG A 564 15.18 -6.27 -28.31
N LYS A 565 13.99 -5.72 -28.62
CA LYS A 565 13.85 -4.49 -29.44
C LYS A 565 13.89 -3.22 -28.60
N VAL A 566 13.53 -3.31 -27.34
CA VAL A 566 13.43 -2.17 -26.42
C VAL A 566 14.73 -1.99 -25.59
N SER A 567 15.62 -2.99 -25.55
CA SER A 567 16.66 -3.18 -24.56
C SER A 567 17.67 -2.05 -24.41
N VAL A 568 18.06 -1.36 -25.46
CA VAL A 568 19.17 -0.38 -25.37
C VAL A 568 18.73 0.94 -24.73
N ARG A 569 17.50 1.40 -24.97
CA ARG A 569 17.01 2.67 -24.42
C ARG A 569 16.37 2.54 -23.06
N SER A 570 15.75 1.39 -22.75
CA SER A 570 15.22 1.14 -21.41
C SER A 570 16.35 0.99 -20.38
N GLU A 571 17.49 0.42 -20.74
CA GLU A 571 18.67 0.39 -19.88
C GLU A 571 19.21 1.80 -19.62
N ILE A 572 19.25 2.64 -20.65
CA ILE A 572 19.64 4.05 -20.50
C ILE A 572 18.61 4.83 -19.69
N SER A 573 17.32 4.59 -19.86
CA SER A 573 16.28 5.31 -19.11
C SER A 573 16.22 4.86 -17.64
N LEU A 574 16.42 3.59 -17.32
CA LEU A 574 16.55 3.10 -15.94
C LEU A 574 17.76 3.72 -15.24
N ASN A 575 18.90 3.76 -15.91
CA ASN A 575 20.09 4.41 -15.39
C ASN A 575 19.92 5.93 -15.29
N SER A 576 19.27 6.56 -16.27
CA SER A 576 18.99 7.99 -16.25
C SER A 576 17.95 8.34 -15.19
N ALA A 577 16.90 7.52 -15.00
CA ALA A 577 15.93 7.71 -13.94
C ALA A 577 16.56 7.55 -12.55
N PHE A 578 17.46 6.60 -12.37
CA PHE A 578 18.23 6.43 -11.14
C PHE A 578 19.17 7.61 -10.89
N LEU A 579 19.88 8.07 -11.91
CA LEU A 579 20.79 9.21 -11.83
C LEU A 579 20.02 10.51 -11.58
N ASN A 580 18.90 10.75 -12.28
CA ASN A 580 18.06 11.93 -12.08
C ASN A 580 17.42 11.95 -10.69
N LYS A 581 17.05 10.79 -10.15
CA LYS A 581 16.53 10.69 -8.79
C LYS A 581 17.64 10.93 -7.74
N ALA A 582 18.83 10.51 -8.03
CA ALA A 582 20.02 10.85 -7.23
C ALA A 582 20.30 12.36 -7.27
N GLU A 583 20.07 13.00 -8.42
CA GLU A 583 20.16 14.45 -8.62
C GLU A 583 19.10 15.23 -7.83
N GLU A 584 17.83 14.78 -7.87
CA GLU A 584 16.72 15.37 -7.10
C GLU A 584 16.93 15.31 -5.57
N ILE A 585 17.65 14.31 -5.08
CA ILE A 585 17.95 14.14 -3.66
C ILE A 585 19.13 15.04 -3.21
N GLY A 586 19.62 15.92 -4.10
CA GLY A 586 20.74 16.82 -3.78
C GLY A 586 22.09 16.13 -3.74
N LEU A 587 22.22 14.99 -4.41
CA LEU A 587 23.49 14.23 -4.50
C LEU A 587 24.43 14.77 -5.59
N HIS A 588 24.16 15.95 -6.15
CA HIS A 588 24.90 16.47 -7.32
C HIS A 588 26.34 16.87 -7.05
N ASP A 589 26.64 17.44 -5.87
CA ASP A 589 28.02 17.83 -5.54
C ASP A 589 28.78 16.78 -4.74
N ASP A 590 28.04 15.92 -4.03
CA ASP A 590 28.58 14.78 -3.29
C ASP A 590 28.31 13.43 -3.97
N GLY A 591 27.59 13.43 -5.10
CA GLY A 591 27.18 12.22 -5.82
C GLY A 591 28.35 11.37 -6.29
N ALA A 592 29.44 12.00 -6.72
CA ALA A 592 30.69 11.28 -7.03
C ALA A 592 31.30 10.65 -5.77
N LYS A 593 31.30 11.36 -4.65
CA LYS A 593 31.81 10.83 -3.37
C LYS A 593 30.89 9.77 -2.77
N GLN A 594 29.58 9.90 -2.95
CA GLN A 594 28.63 8.88 -2.46
C GLN A 594 28.55 7.67 -3.38
N SER A 595 28.74 7.81 -4.69
CA SER A 595 28.89 6.68 -5.60
C SER A 595 30.23 5.97 -5.39
N GLU A 596 31.28 6.70 -5.07
CA GLU A 596 32.55 6.13 -4.60
C GLU A 596 32.34 5.42 -3.26
N SER A 597 31.65 6.01 -2.31
CA SER A 597 31.32 5.42 -1.01
C SER A 597 30.46 4.16 -1.14
N LEU A 598 29.45 4.14 -2.03
CA LEU A 598 28.65 2.94 -2.29
C LEU A 598 29.47 1.87 -3.02
N THR A 599 30.30 2.26 -3.97
CA THR A 599 31.22 1.36 -4.68
C THR A 599 32.27 0.81 -3.73
N GLU A 600 32.80 1.64 -2.84
CA GLU A 600 33.72 1.25 -1.79
C GLU A 600 33.05 0.34 -0.75
N TYR A 601 31.80 0.62 -0.35
CA TYR A 601 31.04 -0.26 0.52
C TYR A 601 30.79 -1.63 -0.11
N LEU A 602 30.38 -1.68 -1.37
CA LEU A 602 30.18 -2.93 -2.11
C LEU A 602 31.50 -3.67 -2.34
N HIS A 603 32.58 -2.93 -2.59
CA HIS A 603 33.93 -3.49 -2.72
C HIS A 603 34.41 -4.08 -1.38
N ASN A 604 34.23 -3.36 -0.29
CA ASN A 604 34.58 -3.82 1.06
C ASN A 604 33.76 -5.06 1.48
N GLN A 605 32.46 -5.13 1.13
CA GLN A 605 31.66 -6.34 1.34
C GLN A 605 32.17 -7.53 0.53
N ARG A 606 32.58 -7.30 -0.70
CA ARG A 606 33.19 -8.33 -1.56
C ARG A 606 34.56 -8.77 -1.04
N GLU A 607 35.41 -7.83 -0.69
CA GLU A 607 36.76 -8.12 -0.13
C GLU A 607 36.63 -8.87 1.20
N SER A 608 35.74 -8.48 2.08
CA SER A 608 35.45 -9.19 3.33
C SER A 608 35.09 -10.66 3.10
N ARG A 609 34.28 -10.97 2.07
CA ARG A 609 33.95 -12.36 1.70
C ARG A 609 35.13 -13.10 1.08
N ILE A 610 35.92 -12.42 0.27
CA ILE A 610 37.16 -12.96 -0.31
C ILE A 610 38.18 -13.25 0.79
N ASP A 611 38.29 -12.39 1.80
CA ASP A 611 39.17 -12.62 2.94
C ASP A 611 38.76 -13.84 3.75
N ILE A 612 37.47 -14.05 3.98
CA ILE A 612 36.98 -15.28 4.62
C ILE A 612 37.38 -16.52 3.82
N LEU A 613 37.18 -16.50 2.51
CA LEU A 613 37.57 -17.62 1.63
C LEU A 613 39.06 -17.85 1.63
N ARG A 614 39.88 -16.77 1.64
CA ARG A 614 41.32 -16.84 1.73
C ARG A 614 41.77 -17.45 3.06
N GLU A 615 41.21 -17.02 4.18
CA GLU A 615 41.47 -17.63 5.49
C GLU A 615 41.18 -19.11 5.51
N MET A 616 40.06 -19.54 4.93
CA MET A 616 39.67 -20.95 4.90
C MET A 616 40.56 -21.79 3.97
N CYS A 617 40.81 -21.34 2.73
CA CYS A 617 41.45 -22.15 1.70
C CYS A 617 42.95 -22.01 1.68
N GLU A 618 43.52 -20.80 1.91
CA GLU A 618 44.95 -20.55 1.86
C GLU A 618 45.62 -20.71 3.23
N ASN A 619 44.96 -20.17 4.30
CA ASN A 619 45.51 -20.19 5.65
C ASN A 619 45.06 -21.39 6.47
N LYS A 620 44.21 -22.28 5.94
CA LYS A 620 43.66 -23.43 6.64
C LYS A 620 43.01 -23.09 7.98
N HIS A 621 42.38 -21.92 8.01
CA HIS A 621 41.71 -21.39 9.20
C HIS A 621 40.21 -21.30 8.99
N PHE A 622 39.47 -22.12 9.72
CA PHE A 622 38.00 -22.17 9.65
C PHE A 622 37.35 -21.50 10.87
N ILE A 623 36.29 -20.74 10.64
CA ILE A 623 35.47 -20.13 11.71
C ILE A 623 34.10 -20.79 11.67
N ILE A 624 33.79 -21.57 12.70
CA ILE A 624 32.59 -22.42 12.71
C ILE A 624 31.82 -22.33 14.02
N SER A 625 30.51 -22.58 13.93
CA SER A 625 29.66 -22.94 15.06
C SER A 625 29.14 -24.35 14.84
N ALA A 626 28.59 -25.01 15.87
CA ALA A 626 28.01 -26.33 15.74
C ALA A 626 27.02 -26.43 14.58
N THR A 627 26.09 -25.45 14.48
CA THR A 627 25.08 -25.40 13.40
C THR A 627 25.71 -25.17 12.02
N SER A 628 26.74 -24.31 11.94
CA SER A 628 27.40 -24.05 10.66
C SER A 628 28.25 -25.23 10.20
N LEU A 629 28.85 -25.95 11.14
CA LEU A 629 29.59 -27.17 10.85
C LEU A 629 28.65 -28.28 10.38
N SER A 630 27.52 -28.48 11.06
CA SER A 630 26.50 -29.44 10.61
C SER A 630 26.01 -29.14 9.17
N THR A 631 25.78 -27.87 8.84
CA THR A 631 25.41 -27.46 7.47
C THR A 631 26.53 -27.78 6.47
N MET A 632 27.81 -27.54 6.87
CA MET A 632 28.98 -27.78 6.01
C MET A 632 29.19 -29.27 5.75
N LEU A 633 29.03 -30.11 6.77
CA LEU A 633 29.16 -31.56 6.65
C LEU A 633 28.07 -32.19 5.77
N GLN A 634 26.85 -31.64 5.87
CA GLN A 634 25.74 -32.06 5.01
C GLN A 634 25.91 -31.60 3.55
N CYS A 635 26.31 -30.37 3.31
CA CYS A 635 26.52 -29.82 1.98
C CYS A 635 27.42 -28.57 2.02
N PRO A 636 28.71 -28.69 1.59
CA PRO A 636 29.61 -27.55 1.54
C PRO A 636 29.08 -26.38 0.69
N LEU A 637 28.39 -26.66 -0.41
CA LEU A 637 27.81 -25.60 -1.26
C LEU A 637 26.67 -24.87 -0.56
N ARG A 638 25.81 -25.55 0.22
CA ARG A 638 24.77 -24.93 1.06
C ARG A 638 25.41 -24.04 2.12
N PHE A 639 26.46 -24.53 2.80
CA PHE A 639 27.22 -23.73 3.76
C PHE A 639 27.76 -22.43 3.12
N PHE A 640 28.32 -22.53 1.90
CA PHE A 640 28.78 -21.35 1.18
C PHE A 640 27.67 -20.31 0.98
N TYR A 641 26.50 -20.74 0.47
CA TYR A 641 25.40 -19.80 0.23
C TYR A 641 24.82 -19.22 1.51
N GLU A 642 24.58 -20.03 2.53
CA GLU A 642 23.95 -19.57 3.78
C GLU A 642 24.89 -18.76 4.67
N ARG A 643 26.17 -19.13 4.74
CA ARG A 643 27.11 -18.60 5.75
C ARG A 643 28.16 -17.64 5.22
N ILE A 644 28.54 -17.79 3.96
CA ILE A 644 29.52 -16.89 3.33
C ILE A 644 28.81 -15.88 2.44
N ALA A 645 27.91 -16.31 1.59
CA ALA A 645 27.18 -15.45 0.68
C ALA A 645 25.94 -14.79 1.33
N HIS A 646 25.49 -15.24 2.50
CA HIS A 646 24.33 -14.77 3.23
C HIS A 646 23.04 -14.78 2.40
N VAL A 647 22.85 -15.83 1.62
CA VAL A 647 21.61 -16.04 0.87
C VAL A 647 20.58 -16.63 1.81
N GLU A 648 19.44 -15.96 1.93
CA GLU A 648 18.33 -16.42 2.75
C GLU A 648 17.17 -16.92 1.88
N LYS A 649 16.52 -17.99 2.33
CA LYS A 649 15.32 -18.48 1.67
C LYS A 649 14.16 -17.55 2.01
N PRO A 650 13.35 -17.10 1.02
CA PRO A 650 12.17 -16.31 1.30
C PRO A 650 11.25 -17.03 2.30
N GLN A 651 10.97 -16.39 3.41
CA GLN A 651 10.06 -16.96 4.41
C GLN A 651 8.63 -16.89 3.90
N LYS A 652 8.04 -18.05 3.63
CA LYS A 652 6.59 -18.12 3.43
C LYS A 652 5.92 -17.96 4.79
N VAL A 653 5.07 -16.95 4.91
CA VAL A 653 4.20 -16.78 6.08
C VAL A 653 3.08 -17.82 5.94
N ASP A 654 3.28 -18.97 6.56
CA ASP A 654 2.29 -20.01 6.62
C ASP A 654 1.62 -19.95 8.01
N ILE A 655 0.34 -19.59 8.03
CA ILE A 655 -0.42 -19.46 9.28
C ILE A 655 -1.04 -20.83 9.59
N ASP A 656 -0.48 -21.53 10.58
CA ASP A 656 -1.09 -22.73 11.14
C ASP A 656 -2.13 -22.32 12.19
N ARG A 657 -3.40 -22.65 11.92
CA ARG A 657 -4.49 -22.36 12.86
C ARG A 657 -4.58 -23.35 14.00
N SER A 658 -3.87 -24.47 13.91
CA SER A 658 -3.87 -25.55 14.92
C SER A 658 -2.70 -25.44 15.90
N ALA A 659 -1.75 -24.55 15.67
CA ALA A 659 -0.58 -24.33 16.53
C ALA A 659 -0.32 -22.84 16.75
N TRP A 660 0.11 -22.49 17.97
CA TRP A 660 0.56 -21.14 18.29
C TRP A 660 2.00 -20.90 17.83
N LEU A 661 2.93 -21.78 18.29
CA LEU A 661 4.35 -21.62 18.00
C LEU A 661 4.85 -22.69 17.02
N LYS A 662 5.52 -22.24 15.95
CA LYS A 662 6.19 -23.16 15.00
C LYS A 662 7.45 -23.77 15.63
N GLY A 663 7.94 -24.87 15.07
CA GLY A 663 8.97 -25.69 15.65
C GLY A 663 10.21 -24.97 16.19
N ASN A 664 10.83 -24.09 15.37
CA ASN A 664 11.98 -23.30 15.79
C ASN A 664 11.64 -22.23 16.84
N VAL A 665 10.48 -21.57 16.70
CA VAL A 665 10.01 -20.55 17.67
C VAL A 665 9.63 -21.20 18.98
N LYS A 666 9.01 -22.38 18.93
CA LYS A 666 8.73 -23.19 20.11
C LYS A 666 10.02 -23.56 20.86
N GLY A 667 11.07 -23.94 20.13
CA GLY A 667 12.39 -24.17 20.72
C GLY A 667 12.89 -22.96 21.48
N MET A 668 12.93 -21.80 20.83
CA MET A 668 13.37 -20.52 21.44
C MET A 668 12.56 -20.17 22.70
N TYR A 669 11.25 -20.39 22.67
CA TYR A 669 10.35 -20.14 23.79
C TYR A 669 10.71 -21.01 25.02
N ILE A 670 10.94 -22.29 24.81
CA ILE A 670 11.32 -23.23 25.89
C ILE A 670 12.72 -22.90 26.42
N HIS A 671 13.70 -22.63 25.56
CA HIS A 671 15.05 -22.23 25.98
C HIS A 671 15.02 -20.98 26.86
N GLU A 672 14.26 -19.93 26.47
CA GLU A 672 14.17 -18.68 27.24
C GLU A 672 13.54 -18.90 28.62
N ILE A 673 12.53 -19.76 28.74
CA ILE A 673 11.96 -20.13 30.04
C ILE A 673 12.98 -20.86 30.90
N MET A 674 13.66 -21.86 30.32
CA MET A 674 14.66 -22.67 31.04
C MET A 674 15.86 -21.82 31.47
N GLU A 675 16.33 -20.93 30.59
CA GLU A 675 17.39 -19.97 30.85
C GLU A 675 17.05 -19.09 32.07
N ASN A 676 15.88 -18.42 32.01
CA ASN A 676 15.45 -17.49 33.06
C ASN A 676 15.27 -18.18 34.40
N TYR A 677 14.67 -19.38 34.41
CA TYR A 677 14.50 -20.12 35.63
C TYR A 677 15.86 -20.61 36.20
N ALA A 678 16.69 -21.20 35.37
CA ALA A 678 17.98 -21.71 35.80
C ALA A 678 18.92 -20.61 36.34
N LYS A 679 18.93 -19.44 35.72
CA LYS A 679 19.72 -18.28 36.18
C LYS A 679 19.27 -17.77 37.57
N VAL A 680 17.98 -17.73 37.83
CA VAL A 680 17.42 -17.18 39.08
C VAL A 680 17.48 -18.20 40.22
N VAL A 681 17.15 -19.46 39.91
CA VAL A 681 16.90 -20.47 40.96
C VAL A 681 18.06 -21.45 41.13
N LEU A 682 18.76 -21.83 40.04
CA LEU A 682 19.66 -23.01 40.07
C LEU A 682 21.15 -22.68 40.00
N LYS A 683 21.53 -21.69 39.19
CA LYS A 683 22.94 -21.40 38.86
C LYS A 683 23.79 -21.12 40.09
N GLY A 684 24.88 -21.93 40.26
CA GLY A 684 25.86 -21.78 41.32
C GLY A 684 25.36 -22.14 42.72
N LYS A 685 24.19 -22.79 42.83
CA LYS A 685 23.60 -23.19 44.10
C LYS A 685 23.76 -24.69 44.36
N GLY A 686 24.14 -25.03 45.57
CA GLY A 686 24.33 -26.41 45.99
C GLY A 686 23.10 -27.03 46.65
N ALA A 687 23.22 -28.30 47.10
CA ALA A 687 22.16 -29.15 47.66
C ALA A 687 21.34 -28.47 48.79
N ASN A 688 21.95 -27.61 49.61
CA ASN A 688 21.26 -26.98 50.75
C ASN A 688 20.56 -25.68 50.35
N GLU A 689 20.75 -25.15 49.14
CA GLU A 689 20.25 -23.86 48.71
C GLU A 689 19.09 -24.00 47.70
N VAL A 690 18.92 -25.19 47.14
CA VAL A 690 17.86 -25.53 46.21
C VAL A 690 16.83 -26.43 46.90
N SER A 691 15.57 -26.05 46.75
CA SER A 691 14.43 -26.89 47.27
C SER A 691 14.35 -28.21 46.51
N GLU A 692 13.79 -29.24 47.16
CA GLU A 692 13.55 -30.55 46.52
C GLU A 692 12.57 -30.49 45.34
N THR A 693 11.71 -29.45 45.30
CA THR A 693 10.70 -29.24 44.25
C THR A 693 10.81 -27.85 43.69
N VAL A 694 10.29 -27.68 42.48
CA VAL A 694 10.24 -26.42 41.74
C VAL A 694 9.62 -25.27 42.54
N ASP A 695 10.23 -24.10 42.50
CA ASP A 695 9.57 -22.85 42.94
C ASP A 695 8.54 -22.41 41.88
N THR A 696 7.29 -22.81 42.16
CA THR A 696 6.17 -22.54 41.23
C THR A 696 5.85 -21.09 41.13
N ALA A 697 6.10 -20.26 42.16
CA ALA A 697 5.83 -18.84 42.07
C ALA A 697 6.77 -18.12 41.08
N VAL A 698 8.05 -18.47 41.12
CA VAL A 698 9.04 -17.97 40.15
C VAL A 698 8.78 -18.50 38.76
N LEU A 699 8.41 -19.78 38.63
CA LEU A 699 8.10 -20.38 37.34
C LEU A 699 6.86 -19.71 36.70
N ASP A 700 5.82 -19.48 37.49
CA ASP A 700 4.60 -18.79 37.01
C ASP A 700 4.90 -17.37 36.49
N GLU A 701 5.72 -16.60 37.21
CA GLU A 701 6.12 -15.26 36.80
C GLU A 701 6.92 -15.28 35.49
N ILE A 702 7.86 -16.22 35.35
CA ILE A 702 8.66 -16.40 34.13
C ILE A 702 7.75 -16.78 32.95
N PHE A 703 6.89 -17.79 33.15
CA PHE A 703 5.95 -18.19 32.08
C PHE A 703 5.01 -17.06 31.67
N GLU A 704 4.52 -16.25 32.60
CA GLU A 704 3.67 -15.12 32.30
C GLU A 704 4.41 -14.07 31.49
N SER A 705 5.61 -13.71 31.95
CA SER A 705 6.45 -12.68 31.27
C SER A 705 6.87 -13.12 29.85
N VAL A 706 7.40 -14.33 29.71
CA VAL A 706 7.87 -14.85 28.41
C VAL A 706 6.70 -15.08 27.48
N SER A 707 5.57 -15.64 27.96
CA SER A 707 4.37 -15.84 27.12
C SER A 707 3.81 -14.53 26.60
N LYS A 708 3.78 -13.49 27.44
CA LYS A 708 3.33 -12.17 27.02
C LYS A 708 4.20 -11.59 25.89
N ASN A 709 5.52 -11.73 26.00
CA ASN A 709 6.46 -11.32 24.97
C ASN A 709 6.26 -12.09 23.66
N TYR A 710 6.10 -13.44 23.75
CA TYR A 710 5.91 -14.27 22.57
C TYR A 710 4.55 -14.06 21.90
N LEU A 711 3.48 -13.82 22.67
CA LEU A 711 2.18 -13.45 22.09
C LEU A 711 2.23 -12.12 21.31
N CYS A 712 3.05 -11.18 21.78
CA CYS A 712 3.27 -9.93 21.05
C CYS A 712 4.02 -10.14 19.72
N ASN A 713 5.06 -10.96 19.73
CA ASN A 713 5.93 -11.18 18.57
C ASN A 713 5.38 -12.23 17.59
N TYR A 714 4.64 -13.21 18.11
CA TYR A 714 4.05 -14.32 17.37
C TYR A 714 2.56 -14.45 17.71
N PRO A 715 1.73 -13.51 17.23
CA PRO A 715 0.32 -13.51 17.56
C PRO A 715 -0.39 -14.74 16.99
N THR A 716 -1.27 -15.31 17.80
CA THR A 716 -2.08 -16.46 17.41
C THR A 716 -3.38 -16.05 16.73
N VAL A 717 -3.92 -16.91 15.87
CA VAL A 717 -5.27 -16.74 15.31
C VAL A 717 -6.34 -17.13 16.34
N ASP A 718 -6.02 -18.05 17.25
CA ASP A 718 -6.92 -18.54 18.30
C ASP A 718 -6.21 -18.55 19.65
N MET A 719 -6.66 -17.71 20.58
CA MET A 719 -6.12 -17.63 21.94
C MET A 719 -6.32 -18.92 22.74
N ALA A 720 -7.35 -19.71 22.43
CA ALA A 720 -7.57 -20.98 23.11
C ALA A 720 -6.46 -21.99 22.77
N VAL A 721 -5.96 -21.97 21.53
CA VAL A 721 -4.82 -22.81 21.11
C VAL A 721 -3.56 -22.38 21.85
N ALA A 722 -3.27 -21.07 21.91
CA ALA A 722 -2.11 -20.58 22.65
C ALA A 722 -2.14 -20.90 24.13
N HIS A 723 -3.29 -20.77 24.77
CA HIS A 723 -3.46 -21.14 26.19
C HIS A 723 -3.30 -22.64 26.39
N SER A 724 -3.80 -23.48 25.50
CA SER A 724 -3.64 -24.94 25.58
C SER A 724 -2.18 -25.35 25.46
N GLU A 725 -1.47 -24.85 24.45
CA GLU A 725 -0.05 -25.13 24.24
C GLU A 725 0.80 -24.59 25.40
N ARG A 726 0.54 -23.38 25.88
CA ARG A 726 1.24 -22.82 27.04
C ARG A 726 1.10 -23.72 28.27
N ASN A 727 -0.10 -24.20 28.57
CA ASN A 727 -0.34 -25.09 29.71
C ASN A 727 0.36 -26.43 29.54
N GLU A 728 0.41 -26.95 28.32
CA GLU A 728 1.14 -28.18 28.02
C GLU A 728 2.64 -27.98 28.26
N TYR A 729 3.23 -26.90 27.72
CA TYR A 729 4.64 -26.60 27.93
C TYR A 729 4.98 -26.35 29.37
N TYR A 730 4.11 -25.63 30.10
CA TYR A 730 4.27 -25.44 31.56
C TYR A 730 4.38 -26.76 32.31
N ASN A 731 3.48 -27.71 32.06
CA ASN A 731 3.49 -29.00 32.72
C ASN A 731 4.74 -29.82 32.40
N CYS A 732 5.21 -29.81 31.15
CA CYS A 732 6.41 -30.48 30.71
C CYS A 732 7.67 -29.87 31.37
N VAL A 733 7.80 -28.54 31.33
CA VAL A 733 8.91 -27.82 31.93
C VAL A 733 8.94 -28.05 33.45
N LYS A 734 7.78 -27.97 34.13
CA LYS A 734 7.67 -28.20 35.56
C LYS A 734 8.12 -29.62 35.94
N ALA A 735 7.67 -30.63 35.20
CA ALA A 735 8.04 -32.00 35.45
C ALA A 735 9.55 -32.23 35.36
N TYR A 736 10.18 -31.70 34.32
CA TYR A 736 11.64 -31.76 34.15
C TYR A 736 12.39 -30.99 35.26
N LEU A 737 11.93 -29.80 35.62
CA LEU A 737 12.54 -29.02 36.69
C LEU A 737 12.38 -29.67 38.07
N ASP A 738 11.28 -30.37 38.35
CA ASP A 738 11.11 -31.18 39.59
C ASP A 738 12.15 -32.29 39.67
N GLU A 739 12.46 -32.95 38.58
CA GLU A 739 13.54 -33.96 38.50
C GLU A 739 14.92 -33.33 38.76
N LEU A 740 15.22 -32.21 38.07
CA LEU A 740 16.47 -31.48 38.21
C LEU A 740 16.67 -30.94 39.64
N HIS A 741 15.61 -30.44 40.26
CA HIS A 741 15.64 -30.01 41.68
C HIS A 741 15.97 -31.19 42.62
N GLY A 742 15.36 -32.36 42.40
CA GLY A 742 15.67 -33.56 43.15
C GLY A 742 17.13 -34.00 43.06
N ASP A 743 17.71 -33.94 41.84
CA ASP A 743 19.13 -34.25 41.63
C ASP A 743 20.06 -33.24 42.31
N ILE A 744 19.77 -31.96 42.25
CA ILE A 744 20.57 -30.93 42.90
C ILE A 744 20.43 -31.04 44.42
N HIS A 745 19.23 -31.17 44.95
CA HIS A 745 18.97 -31.31 46.38
C HIS A 745 19.62 -32.57 46.98
N SER A 746 19.69 -33.65 46.21
CA SER A 746 20.41 -34.88 46.63
C SER A 746 21.94 -34.74 46.56
N GLY A 747 22.48 -33.66 46.09
CA GLY A 747 23.92 -33.40 45.97
C GLY A 747 24.60 -34.12 44.81
N LYS A 748 23.86 -34.69 43.87
CA LYS A 748 24.40 -35.41 42.71
C LYS A 748 24.80 -34.48 41.59
N ARG A 749 24.18 -33.29 41.53
CA ARG A 749 24.34 -32.34 40.42
C ARG A 749 24.43 -30.87 40.93
N GLU A 750 25.17 -30.05 40.24
CA GLU A 750 25.25 -28.62 40.48
C GLU A 750 25.22 -27.90 39.10
N VAL A 751 24.37 -26.92 38.92
CA VAL A 751 24.33 -26.11 37.68
C VAL A 751 25.43 -25.06 37.76
N VAL A 752 26.43 -25.18 36.92
CA VAL A 752 27.59 -24.30 36.88
C VAL A 752 27.31 -23.05 36.03
N GLU A 753 26.87 -23.27 34.78
CA GLU A 753 26.62 -22.19 33.81
C GLU A 753 25.34 -22.43 33.02
N VAL A 754 24.75 -21.34 32.57
CA VAL A 754 23.51 -21.31 31.77
C VAL A 754 23.70 -20.34 30.62
N GLU A 755 23.38 -20.77 29.41
CA GLU A 755 23.47 -19.95 28.16
C GLU A 755 24.84 -19.27 28.02
N TYR A 756 25.90 -20.06 28.26
CA TYR A 756 27.25 -19.53 28.25
C TYR A 756 27.84 -19.40 26.84
N PRO A 757 28.11 -18.19 26.37
CA PRO A 757 28.77 -17.97 25.08
C PRO A 757 30.26 -18.25 25.15
N PHE A 758 30.79 -18.99 24.17
CA PHE A 758 32.23 -19.23 24.05
C PHE A 758 32.74 -18.90 22.66
N VAL A 759 33.99 -18.51 22.58
CA VAL A 759 34.72 -18.32 21.31
C VAL A 759 36.22 -18.55 21.60
N GLY A 760 36.87 -19.30 20.74
CA GLY A 760 38.32 -19.50 20.84
C GLY A 760 38.84 -20.40 19.74
N ASP A 761 40.18 -20.43 19.65
CA ASP A 761 40.91 -21.20 18.65
C ASP A 761 41.23 -22.58 19.18
N VAL A 762 40.91 -23.59 18.41
CA VAL A 762 41.26 -25.00 18.68
C VAL A 762 41.94 -25.60 17.45
N LYS A 763 42.47 -26.79 17.60
CA LYS A 763 43.14 -27.49 16.49
C LYS A 763 42.33 -28.76 16.18
N ILE A 764 41.92 -28.94 14.92
CA ILE A 764 41.31 -30.18 14.44
C ILE A 764 42.17 -30.69 13.27
N GLY A 765 42.84 -31.81 13.46
CA GLY A 765 43.81 -32.27 12.49
C GLY A 765 44.96 -31.29 12.26
N GLU A 766 45.18 -30.89 11.01
CA GLU A 766 46.16 -29.86 10.67
C GLU A 766 45.55 -28.41 10.56
N TYR A 767 44.23 -28.29 10.80
CA TYR A 767 43.51 -27.04 10.64
C TYR A 767 43.45 -26.25 11.94
N LYS A 768 43.62 -24.93 11.82
CA LYS A 768 43.26 -23.99 12.87
C LYS A 768 41.78 -23.71 12.77
N VAL A 769 41.02 -23.88 13.87
CA VAL A 769 39.57 -23.71 13.85
C VAL A 769 39.16 -22.79 14.98
N THR A 770 38.59 -21.64 14.63
CA THR A 770 37.95 -20.80 15.64
C THR A 770 36.51 -21.32 15.85
N ILE A 771 36.30 -21.97 16.98
CA ILE A 771 34.97 -22.43 17.36
C ILE A 771 34.24 -21.35 18.15
N ARG A 772 32.94 -21.22 17.87
CA ARG A 772 32.03 -20.34 18.61
C ARG A 772 30.69 -21.01 18.83
N GLY A 773 30.11 -20.73 19.96
CA GLY A 773 28.83 -21.33 20.32
C GLY A 773 28.28 -20.74 21.61
N ARG A 774 27.21 -21.38 22.05
CA ARG A 774 26.58 -21.11 23.34
C ARG A 774 26.13 -22.46 23.92
N ILE A 775 26.54 -22.75 25.11
CA ILE A 775 26.16 -23.96 25.83
C ILE A 775 24.89 -23.63 26.62
N ASP A 776 23.81 -24.35 26.39
CA ASP A 776 22.53 -24.10 27.04
C ASP A 776 22.65 -24.23 28.56
N ARG A 777 23.26 -25.34 29.02
CA ARG A 777 23.56 -25.54 30.45
C ARG A 777 24.79 -26.44 30.62
N LEU A 778 25.65 -26.08 31.54
CA LEU A 778 26.80 -26.84 31.99
C LEU A 778 26.60 -27.28 33.44
N ASP A 779 26.58 -28.59 33.67
CA ASP A 779 26.39 -29.18 34.96
C ASP A 779 27.65 -29.87 35.47
N LYS A 780 27.87 -29.78 36.74
CA LYS A 780 28.85 -30.55 37.47
C LYS A 780 28.16 -31.76 38.11
N ILE A 781 28.63 -32.94 37.78
CA ILE A 781 28.13 -34.21 38.27
C ILE A 781 29.04 -34.67 39.37
N ILE A 782 28.45 -35.06 40.51
CA ILE A 782 29.17 -35.46 41.74
C ILE A 782 28.80 -36.90 42.07
N ASP A 783 29.75 -37.83 41.88
CA ASP A 783 29.63 -39.22 42.26
C ASP A 783 30.68 -39.57 43.30
N GLY A 784 30.31 -39.44 44.56
CA GLY A 784 31.19 -39.60 45.70
C GLY A 784 32.34 -38.58 45.66
N ALA A 785 33.59 -39.09 45.45
CA ALA A 785 34.78 -38.24 45.34
C ALA A 785 35.10 -37.81 43.88
N LYS A 786 34.44 -38.39 42.90
CA LYS A 786 34.64 -38.09 41.48
C LYS A 786 33.76 -36.89 41.05
N VAL A 787 34.39 -35.94 40.44
CA VAL A 787 33.72 -34.78 39.84
C VAL A 787 33.92 -34.84 38.33
N SER A 788 32.83 -34.69 37.62
CA SER A 788 32.84 -34.64 36.17
C SER A 788 31.88 -33.55 35.67
N TYR A 789 32.00 -33.16 34.40
CA TYR A 789 31.16 -32.10 33.79
C TYR A 789 30.29 -32.71 32.69
N GLN A 790 29.03 -32.26 32.62
CA GLN A 790 28.05 -32.69 31.64
C GLN A 790 27.50 -31.47 30.90
N ILE A 791 27.51 -31.51 29.57
CA ILE A 791 26.85 -30.54 28.72
C ILE A 791 25.40 -30.96 28.58
N VAL A 792 24.48 -30.01 28.77
CA VAL A 792 23.04 -30.25 28.60
C VAL A 792 22.55 -29.32 27.52
N ASP A 793 21.80 -29.87 26.56
CA ASP A 793 21.22 -29.13 25.44
C ASP A 793 19.73 -29.45 25.32
N TYR A 794 18.90 -28.44 25.22
CA TYR A 794 17.46 -28.60 25.20
C TYR A 794 16.93 -28.77 23.76
N LYS A 795 16.09 -29.78 23.55
CA LYS A 795 15.52 -30.11 22.25
C LYS A 795 13.99 -30.13 22.30
N THR A 796 13.36 -29.65 21.23
CA THR A 796 11.91 -29.65 21.04
C THR A 796 11.46 -30.39 19.80
N GLU A 797 12.39 -31.04 19.08
CA GLU A 797 12.12 -31.88 17.92
C GLU A 797 11.75 -33.33 18.35
N ASP A 798 11.35 -34.14 17.38
CA ASP A 798 11.01 -35.56 17.60
C ASP A 798 12.26 -36.39 17.98
N ILE A 799 12.22 -37.04 19.11
CA ILE A 799 13.36 -37.83 19.68
C ILE A 799 13.82 -38.97 18.75
N LYS A 800 12.91 -39.58 17.98
CA LYS A 800 13.27 -40.71 17.08
C LYS A 800 14.09 -40.19 15.91
N LYS A 801 13.65 -39.08 15.34
CA LYS A 801 14.37 -38.41 14.23
C LYS A 801 15.73 -37.87 14.67
N PHE A 802 15.81 -37.38 15.90
CA PHE A 802 17.07 -36.90 16.46
C PHE A 802 18.07 -38.04 16.65
N ARG A 803 17.64 -39.21 17.23
CA ARG A 803 18.50 -40.39 17.41
C ARG A 803 19.08 -40.90 16.09
N GLU A 804 18.34 -40.79 15.00
CA GLU A 804 18.84 -41.18 13.67
C GLU A 804 19.96 -40.28 13.15
N LYS A 805 19.95 -38.99 13.53
CA LYS A 805 20.93 -37.99 13.12
C LYS A 805 22.14 -37.87 14.07
N LEU A 806 21.97 -38.30 15.33
CA LEU A 806 22.97 -38.11 16.39
C LEU A 806 24.38 -38.59 16.03
N PRO A 807 24.61 -39.75 15.31
CA PRO A 807 25.96 -40.18 14.95
C PRO A 807 26.71 -39.21 14.01
N GLU A 808 26.00 -38.32 13.33
CA GLU A 808 26.56 -37.32 12.39
C GLU A 808 26.47 -35.89 12.90
N ASP A 809 25.92 -35.65 14.12
CA ASP A 809 25.78 -34.34 14.70
C ASP A 809 27.07 -33.91 15.40
N PRO A 810 27.72 -32.83 14.94
CA PRO A 810 28.98 -32.38 15.52
C PRO A 810 28.81 -31.49 16.77
N GLN A 811 27.60 -31.30 17.28
CA GLN A 811 27.29 -30.29 18.30
C GLN A 811 27.99 -30.60 19.63
N ASP A 812 27.86 -31.83 20.11
CA ASP A 812 28.52 -32.28 21.36
C ASP A 812 30.04 -32.27 21.28
N HIS A 813 30.58 -32.60 20.11
CA HIS A 813 32.02 -32.54 19.88
C HIS A 813 32.56 -31.10 19.96
N ILE A 814 31.88 -30.13 19.37
CA ILE A 814 32.26 -28.70 19.43
C ILE A 814 32.21 -28.19 20.88
N TYR A 815 31.21 -28.60 21.64
CA TYR A 815 31.07 -28.21 23.03
C TYR A 815 32.12 -28.89 23.93
N ALA A 816 32.47 -30.15 23.67
CA ALA A 816 33.56 -30.83 24.35
C ALA A 816 34.92 -30.19 24.11
N LEU A 817 35.20 -29.86 22.85
CA LEU A 817 36.41 -29.08 22.49
C LEU A 817 36.49 -27.74 23.22
N ALA A 818 35.33 -27.08 23.45
CA ALA A 818 35.31 -25.84 24.21
C ALA A 818 35.70 -26.04 25.69
N LEU A 819 35.26 -27.15 26.31
CA LEU A 819 35.64 -27.51 27.67
C LEU A 819 37.13 -27.93 27.75
N GLU A 820 37.58 -28.77 26.83
CA GLU A 820 38.96 -29.28 26.78
C GLU A 820 39.98 -28.16 26.59
N ASN A 821 39.64 -27.12 25.82
CA ASN A 821 40.51 -26.00 25.55
C ASN A 821 40.29 -24.79 26.48
N GLY A 822 39.61 -25.00 27.60
CA GLY A 822 39.43 -23.95 28.61
C GLY A 822 38.61 -22.74 28.18
N LEU A 823 37.70 -22.89 27.19
CA LEU A 823 36.87 -21.82 26.69
C LEU A 823 35.61 -21.58 27.52
N THR A 824 35.52 -22.25 28.67
CA THR A 824 34.42 -22.13 29.63
C THR A 824 34.93 -21.70 31.01
N PRO A 825 34.06 -21.22 31.92
CA PRO A 825 34.49 -20.72 33.22
C PRO A 825 35.09 -21.79 34.14
N VAL A 826 34.91 -23.07 33.86
CA VAL A 826 35.54 -24.13 34.64
C VAL A 826 36.99 -24.39 34.28
N GLY A 827 37.54 -23.69 33.27
CA GLY A 827 38.93 -23.86 32.79
C GLY A 827 39.08 -25.10 31.91
N GLU A 828 40.31 -25.54 31.70
CA GLU A 828 40.61 -26.78 30.97
C GLU A 828 40.08 -28.01 31.74
N VAL A 829 39.30 -28.81 31.08
CA VAL A 829 38.70 -30.05 31.63
C VAL A 829 39.34 -31.21 30.88
N SER A 830 39.86 -32.21 31.64
CA SER A 830 40.36 -33.42 31.00
C SER A 830 39.21 -34.17 30.30
N GLU A 831 39.48 -34.76 29.15
CA GLU A 831 38.53 -35.57 28.39
C GLU A 831 37.88 -36.66 29.25
N SER A 832 38.62 -37.26 30.19
CA SER A 832 38.15 -38.28 31.15
C SER A 832 37.15 -37.73 32.16
N ASP A 833 37.12 -36.42 32.38
CA ASP A 833 36.24 -35.75 33.35
C ASP A 833 35.07 -35.09 32.69
N ILE A 834 35.00 -35.11 31.37
CA ILE A 834 33.79 -34.76 30.63
C ILE A 834 32.93 -36.02 30.51
N VAL A 835 31.74 -36.02 31.13
CA VAL A 835 30.72 -37.03 30.90
C VAL A 835 30.09 -36.79 29.54
N SER A 836 29.34 -37.70 29.03
CA SER A 836 28.56 -37.58 27.81
C SER A 836 27.71 -36.29 27.74
N ALA A 837 27.38 -35.82 26.51
CA ALA A 837 26.38 -34.78 26.32
C ALA A 837 24.97 -35.35 26.61
N ASP A 838 24.13 -34.55 27.27
CA ASP A 838 22.73 -34.90 27.59
C ASP A 838 21.78 -34.02 26.79
N TYR A 839 21.11 -34.60 25.82
CA TYR A 839 20.10 -33.96 25.04
C TYR A 839 18.73 -34.15 25.68
N VAL A 840 18.15 -33.08 26.18
CA VAL A 840 16.92 -33.09 26.95
C VAL A 840 15.73 -32.70 26.11
N PHE A 841 14.79 -33.61 25.88
CA PHE A 841 13.55 -33.42 25.12
C PHE A 841 12.42 -33.01 26.05
N ILE A 842 12.39 -31.75 26.46
CA ILE A 842 11.49 -31.25 27.51
C ILE A 842 10.02 -31.53 27.22
N LEU A 843 9.60 -31.55 25.95
CA LEU A 843 8.19 -31.76 25.57
C LEU A 843 7.80 -33.25 25.50
N GLU A 844 8.74 -34.18 25.65
CA GLU A 844 8.48 -35.60 25.72
C GLU A 844 8.19 -36.03 27.17
N LYS A 845 7.15 -36.81 27.38
CA LYS A 845 6.68 -37.18 28.76
C LYS A 845 7.45 -38.34 29.35
N GLU A 846 8.04 -39.20 28.53
CA GLU A 846 8.77 -40.38 28.96
C GLU A 846 10.10 -40.48 28.18
N ASN A 847 11.18 -40.88 28.89
CA ASN A 847 12.53 -41.04 28.30
C ASN A 847 13.05 -39.79 27.57
N CYS A 848 12.91 -38.65 28.23
CA CYS A 848 13.27 -37.36 27.64
C CYS A 848 14.79 -37.12 27.46
N HIS A 849 15.62 -38.05 27.96
CA HIS A 849 17.07 -37.91 27.88
C HIS A 849 17.67 -38.81 26.78
N VAL A 850 18.55 -38.22 25.97
CA VAL A 850 19.42 -38.94 25.04
C VAL A 850 20.86 -38.62 25.38
N VAL A 851 21.50 -39.57 26.00
CA VAL A 851 22.92 -39.45 26.39
C VAL A 851 23.79 -39.99 25.26
N ASN A 852 24.74 -39.14 24.78
CA ASN A 852 25.67 -39.53 23.75
C ASN A 852 27.01 -39.99 24.41
N ASP A 853 27.28 -41.31 24.42
CA ASP A 853 28.55 -41.88 24.87
C ASP A 853 29.62 -41.69 23.79
N LYS A 854 30.66 -40.98 24.11
CA LYS A 854 31.63 -40.47 23.16
C LYS A 854 32.51 -41.54 22.48
N ASP A 855 32.41 -41.58 21.14
CA ASP A 855 33.56 -41.84 20.27
C ASP A 855 33.63 -40.73 19.21
N ASN A 856 34.34 -39.66 19.55
CA ASN A 856 34.47 -38.47 18.69
C ASN A 856 35.44 -38.65 17.51
N SER A 857 36.17 -39.76 17.44
CA SER A 857 37.16 -40.03 16.39
C SER A 857 36.57 -40.10 14.99
N GLY A 858 35.35 -40.58 14.86
CA GLY A 858 34.59 -40.64 13.60
C GLY A 858 34.20 -39.23 13.09
N ILE A 859 33.77 -38.37 14.00
CA ILE A 859 33.36 -36.99 13.69
C ILE A 859 34.57 -36.12 13.29
N GLU A 860 35.67 -36.17 14.04
CA GLU A 860 36.92 -35.45 13.67
C GLU A 860 37.47 -35.84 12.30
N ASN A 861 37.42 -37.13 11.98
CA ASN A 861 37.81 -37.58 10.66
C ASN A 861 36.91 -37.08 9.57
N MET A 862 35.60 -37.05 9.81
CA MET A 862 34.61 -36.53 8.87
C MET A 862 34.79 -35.00 8.67
N ILE A 863 35.10 -34.26 9.74
CA ILE A 863 35.39 -32.80 9.68
C ILE A 863 36.65 -32.58 8.85
N THR A 864 37.73 -33.32 9.14
CA THR A 864 39.01 -33.17 8.45
C THR A 864 38.88 -33.47 6.94
N ILE A 865 38.22 -34.59 6.59
CA ILE A 865 37.96 -34.95 5.17
C ILE A 865 37.14 -33.84 4.47
N THR A 866 36.16 -33.24 5.17
CA THR A 866 35.36 -32.15 4.57
C THR A 866 36.19 -30.87 4.35
N PHE A 867 37.06 -30.56 5.32
CA PHE A 867 37.98 -29.38 5.17
C PHE A 867 38.97 -29.62 4.04
N ASP A 868 39.59 -30.81 3.92
CA ASP A 868 40.46 -31.20 2.83
C ASP A 868 39.76 -30.99 1.47
N LYS A 869 38.54 -31.51 1.33
CA LYS A 869 37.73 -31.34 0.10
C LYS A 869 37.45 -29.89 -0.23
N ILE A 870 37.13 -29.06 0.76
CA ILE A 870 36.85 -27.64 0.53
C ILE A 870 38.10 -26.93 0.08
N VAL A 871 39.26 -27.22 0.69
CA VAL A 871 40.55 -26.61 0.34
C VAL A 871 41.04 -27.05 -1.05
N GLU A 872 40.89 -28.33 -1.39
CA GLU A 872 41.35 -28.88 -2.68
C GLU A 872 40.41 -28.65 -3.82
N GLU A 873 39.10 -28.74 -3.60
CA GLU A 873 38.08 -28.85 -4.63
C GLU A 873 37.06 -27.69 -4.61
N GLY A 874 37.07 -26.88 -3.55
CA GLY A 874 36.08 -25.82 -3.29
C GLY A 874 34.75 -26.36 -2.76
N PHE A 875 33.74 -25.49 -2.71
CA PHE A 875 32.42 -25.79 -2.15
C PHE A 875 31.55 -26.55 -3.14
N LYS A 876 31.63 -27.87 -3.15
CA LYS A 876 30.84 -28.74 -4.04
C LYS A 876 29.47 -29.09 -3.46
N LYS A 877 28.51 -29.37 -4.33
CA LYS A 877 27.18 -29.88 -3.94
C LYS A 877 27.28 -31.30 -3.37
N CYS A 878 26.44 -31.59 -2.37
CA CYS A 878 26.29 -32.95 -1.85
C CYS A 878 25.66 -33.88 -2.89
N ILE A 879 25.94 -35.17 -2.77
CA ILE A 879 25.27 -36.24 -3.54
C ILE A 879 24.01 -36.61 -2.75
N VAL A 880 22.85 -36.30 -3.28
CA VAL A 880 21.55 -36.60 -2.66
C VAL A 880 21.00 -37.89 -3.21
N ASN A 881 20.60 -38.76 -2.32
CA ASN A 881 19.89 -40.00 -2.72
C ASN A 881 18.43 -39.67 -3.04
N LYS A 882 17.96 -39.90 -4.26
CA LYS A 882 16.60 -39.53 -4.73
C LYS A 882 15.46 -40.17 -3.93
N ASN A 883 15.77 -41.14 -3.06
CA ASN A 883 14.78 -41.85 -2.24
C ASN A 883 14.57 -41.24 -0.85
N ASP A 884 15.37 -40.27 -0.44
CA ASP A 884 15.25 -39.61 0.85
C ASP A 884 14.16 -38.55 0.84
N LYS A 885 13.18 -38.67 1.73
CA LYS A 885 12.05 -37.73 1.83
C LYS A 885 12.45 -36.36 2.35
N ILE A 886 13.52 -36.25 3.10
CA ILE A 886 14.07 -35.00 3.63
C ILE A 886 15.56 -35.00 3.28
N THR A 887 15.95 -34.11 2.41
CA THR A 887 17.35 -33.94 1.98
C THR A 887 17.87 -32.58 2.47
N PRO A 888 19.18 -32.37 2.57
CA PRO A 888 19.76 -31.05 2.84
C PRO A 888 19.23 -29.97 1.91
N CYS A 889 18.83 -30.34 0.70
CA CYS A 889 18.29 -29.46 -0.32
C CYS A 889 16.91 -28.88 0.01
N THR A 890 16.11 -29.55 0.87
CA THR A 890 14.78 -29.06 1.28
C THR A 890 14.83 -27.68 1.93
N PHE A 891 15.90 -27.41 2.67
CA PHE A 891 16.09 -26.15 3.39
C PHE A 891 17.12 -25.22 2.72
N CYS A 892 17.73 -25.64 1.61
CA CYS A 892 18.75 -24.87 0.92
C CYS A 892 18.14 -23.64 0.19
N PRO A 893 18.62 -22.42 0.43
CA PRO A 893 18.11 -21.22 -0.24
C PRO A 893 18.44 -21.17 -1.72
N ALA A 894 19.49 -21.85 -2.16
CA ALA A 894 19.99 -21.81 -3.53
C ALA A 894 19.64 -23.08 -4.34
N TYR A 895 18.79 -23.97 -3.81
CA TYR A 895 18.49 -25.26 -4.47
C TYR A 895 17.81 -25.08 -5.83
N GLU A 896 16.79 -24.23 -5.89
CA GLU A 896 15.99 -24.04 -7.09
C GLU A 896 16.80 -23.37 -8.22
N GLU A 897 17.65 -22.42 -7.87
CA GLU A 897 18.42 -21.62 -8.85
C GLU A 897 19.71 -22.31 -9.29
N VAL A 898 20.34 -23.07 -8.42
CA VAL A 898 21.71 -23.60 -8.67
C VAL A 898 21.75 -25.10 -8.88
N CYS A 899 20.97 -25.85 -8.12
CA CYS A 899 21.07 -27.31 -8.13
C CYS A 899 19.95 -28.03 -8.89
N SER A 900 18.73 -27.46 -8.97
CA SER A 900 17.58 -28.08 -9.64
C SER A 900 17.72 -28.11 -11.16
N GLY A 901 18.43 -27.17 -11.77
CA GLY A 901 18.67 -27.07 -13.22
C GLY A 901 19.61 -28.12 -13.81
N GLY A 902 20.16 -29.03 -13.02
CA GLY A 902 21.09 -30.07 -13.46
C GLY A 902 20.47 -31.47 -13.60
N ALA A 903 19.14 -31.60 -13.53
CA ALA A 903 18.45 -32.89 -13.63
C ALA A 903 17.84 -33.20 -15.03
N THR A 904 18.35 -32.56 -16.08
CA THR A 904 18.07 -32.95 -17.48
C THR A 904 19.39 -33.31 -18.16
N GLU A 905 19.91 -34.48 -17.84
CA GLU A 905 20.66 -35.38 -18.73
C GLU A 905 20.46 -36.81 -18.22
#